data_fdd9ee464a20c1095a8d1cf1da079f3c
#
_entry.id   fdd9ee464a20c1095a8d1cf1da079f3c
#
_cell.length_a   1.000
_cell.length_b   1.000
_cell.length_c   1.000
_cell.angle_alpha   90.00
_cell.angle_beta   90.00
_cell.angle_gamma   90.00
#
_symmetry.space_group_name_H-M   'P 1'
#
loop_
_entity.id
_entity.type
_entity.pdbx_description
1 polymer ?
#
loop_
_entity_poly.entity_id
_entity_poly.type
_entity_poly.pdbx_seq_one_letter_code
_entity_poly.pdbx_strand_id
1 'polypeptide(L)'
;MGLLVFNLVATAQVSKTSTKLNFLLHSRADQDSIFPLLLRADSQLVRKYAREMDFTYEYAAGDICKIRVAFRQIPALIQKPGIHYVEYNPKNYQPLADTMLVRNKIKPVKQGMAPLSQAYNGNGILMGIIDSGIDFSHPDFKNSNGTTRILYLWDQTVPTGTYSPSPFNYGKEWTSAQINASLCTHSDAPYWGHGTHVSGIAAGNAQANGTHEGIASQSDLIVVALNFTSNTTIIADAVQYIFTKANQLNRPCVINASVGDYYGSHDATDLEAKTIENLLQAQPGRVLVGAAGNAGNIKYHCRTQVTGINDTSFTWLKSGQGAFIYLLHADTAQIKQVKYTFGCNRPNYSDIGNLSFFPWNYALNTLKTDTLKNSNNERIGYIKQTSSVNSYGVFELYAEIYQDSLNYLWRVEACGNGMYDAWNFDFQSSNLPSSSQYWRMQKYKMPDTTMTIVSGFQCSPHVITVGNYINKATWYDKNNVLQTANITPGAISPNSSSGPTRTGLLKPDVAATGANIFSCMALTLSSAFNPSQVALGGYHVQGGGTSAASPVVAGVAALYLEKYPTATHTQVKNAITACTFTDNFTGTTPNMLFGWGKLDGMGTMLCSVSSDISENATMLHKTKVYPNPFDRELYIENLPEGEKTLLIFDITGREIYHIHTMEKNYEICKSALSDGLYLLQIIHGRDKKTFKISAY
;
A
#
# COMPACT_ATOMS: atom_id res chain seq x y z
N MET A 1 -76.85 1.91 22.51
CA MET A 1 -75.66 2.26 23.29
C MET A 1 -74.55 2.40 22.29
N GLY A 2 -74.36 3.63 21.75
CA GLY A 2 -73.41 3.90 20.67
C GLY A 2 -72.14 4.46 21.22
N LEU A 3 -71.02 3.80 20.93
CA LEU A 3 -69.69 4.31 21.25
C LEU A 3 -69.26 5.32 20.19
N LEU A 4 -69.17 6.60 20.54
CA LEU A 4 -68.52 7.63 19.75
C LEU A 4 -66.99 7.46 19.94
N VAL A 5 -66.31 7.05 18.87
CA VAL A 5 -64.86 7.08 18.81
C VAL A 5 -64.45 8.48 18.33
N PHE A 6 -63.89 9.27 19.23
CA PHE A 6 -63.20 10.53 18.90
C PHE A 6 -61.84 10.20 18.27
N ASN A 7 -61.71 10.38 16.96
CA ASN A 7 -60.43 10.44 16.28
C ASN A 7 -59.74 11.78 16.62
N LEU A 8 -58.82 11.80 17.56
CA LEU A 8 -57.89 12.92 17.72
C LEU A 8 -56.85 12.87 16.56
N VAL A 9 -57.12 13.66 15.52
CA VAL A 9 -56.09 13.99 14.54
C VAL A 9 -55.13 14.99 15.22
N ALA A 10 -54.02 14.52 15.74
CA ALA A 10 -52.95 15.38 16.18
C ALA A 10 -52.31 16.05 14.95
N THR A 11 -52.74 17.28 14.66
CA THR A 11 -52.03 18.13 13.70
C THR A 11 -50.66 18.44 14.29
N ALA A 12 -49.58 17.89 13.68
CA ALA A 12 -48.22 18.20 14.04
C ALA A 12 -48.01 19.72 13.89
N GLN A 13 -47.90 20.42 15.00
CA GLN A 13 -47.62 21.85 15.03
C GLN A 13 -46.22 22.07 14.46
N VAL A 14 -46.09 22.70 13.29
CA VAL A 14 -44.79 22.98 12.65
C VAL A 14 -43.98 23.85 13.59
N SER A 15 -42.81 23.37 14.02
CA SER A 15 -41.89 24.11 14.86
C SER A 15 -41.45 25.41 14.15
N LYS A 16 -41.44 26.53 14.88
CA LYS A 16 -40.93 27.81 14.36
C LYS A 16 -39.39 27.91 14.35
N THR A 17 -38.67 26.89 14.83
CA THR A 17 -37.21 26.92 14.95
C THR A 17 -36.60 25.61 14.51
N SER A 18 -35.36 25.68 13.98
CA SER A 18 -34.58 24.48 13.67
C SER A 18 -34.24 23.67 14.94
N THR A 19 -34.09 22.37 14.80
CA THR A 19 -33.77 21.44 15.91
C THR A 19 -32.52 21.89 16.69
N LYS A 20 -31.49 22.36 15.98
CA LYS A 20 -30.24 22.85 16.59
C LYS A 20 -30.45 24.14 17.40
N LEU A 21 -31.23 25.05 16.83
CA LEU A 21 -31.59 26.30 17.56
C LEU A 21 -32.43 25.98 18.81
N ASN A 22 -33.38 25.07 18.69
CA ASN A 22 -34.24 24.66 19.80
C ASN A 22 -33.41 24.02 20.92
N PHE A 23 -32.42 23.18 20.60
CA PHE A 23 -31.48 22.62 21.55
C PHE A 23 -30.69 23.73 22.29
N LEU A 24 -30.14 24.72 21.54
CA LEU A 24 -29.38 25.82 22.13
C LEU A 24 -30.22 26.69 23.04
N LEU A 25 -31.46 26.97 22.70
CA LEU A 25 -32.38 27.77 23.54
C LEU A 25 -32.67 27.11 24.91
N HIS A 26 -32.56 25.78 24.99
CA HIS A 26 -32.72 25.02 26.25
C HIS A 26 -31.38 24.72 26.96
N SER A 27 -30.26 24.86 26.26
CA SER A 27 -28.91 24.76 26.84
C SER A 27 -28.42 26.17 27.22
N ARG A 28 -27.83 26.37 28.41
CA ARG A 28 -27.33 27.67 28.88
C ARG A 28 -26.17 28.16 27.97
N ALA A 29 -26.49 28.76 26.81
CA ALA A 29 -25.51 29.43 25.97
C ALA A 29 -25.19 30.84 26.49
N ASP A 30 -24.01 31.33 26.16
CA ASP A 30 -23.61 32.72 26.49
C ASP A 30 -24.58 33.71 25.85
N GLN A 31 -25.20 34.55 26.67
CA GLN A 31 -26.30 35.42 26.30
C GLN A 31 -25.91 36.57 25.35
N ASP A 32 -24.63 36.94 25.32
CA ASP A 32 -24.12 38.04 24.52
C ASP A 32 -23.46 37.58 23.20
N SER A 33 -23.29 36.29 23.00
CA SER A 33 -22.79 35.73 21.74
C SER A 33 -23.69 36.11 20.56
N ILE A 34 -23.06 36.55 19.46
CA ILE A 34 -23.77 36.93 18.22
C ILE A 34 -23.96 35.71 17.32
N PHE A 35 -25.21 35.43 16.98
CA PHE A 35 -25.61 34.30 16.16
C PHE A 35 -26.01 34.74 14.75
N PRO A 36 -25.43 34.14 13.69
CA PRO A 36 -25.95 34.28 12.32
C PRO A 36 -27.19 33.39 12.17
N LEU A 37 -28.33 33.96 11.82
CA LEU A 37 -29.59 33.24 11.61
C LEU A 37 -30.13 33.48 10.22
N LEU A 38 -30.84 32.47 9.69
CA LEU A 38 -31.73 32.59 8.55
C LEU A 38 -33.19 32.63 9.05
N LEU A 39 -33.95 33.61 8.57
CA LEU A 39 -35.35 33.78 8.93
C LEU A 39 -36.23 33.68 7.68
N ARG A 40 -37.29 32.95 7.76
CA ARG A 40 -38.36 32.97 6.75
C ARG A 40 -39.34 34.05 7.16
N ALA A 41 -39.28 35.21 6.48
CA ALA A 41 -40.09 36.41 6.80
C ALA A 41 -40.00 37.45 5.69
N ASP A 42 -40.94 38.38 5.64
CA ASP A 42 -40.84 39.56 4.78
C ASP A 42 -39.62 40.42 5.14
N SER A 43 -38.84 40.84 4.15
CA SER A 43 -37.56 41.56 4.35
C SER A 43 -37.76 42.97 4.92
N GLN A 44 -38.85 43.67 4.59
CA GLN A 44 -39.12 44.98 5.13
C GLN A 44 -39.51 44.91 6.62
N LEU A 45 -40.25 43.86 6.97
CA LEU A 45 -40.63 43.57 8.34
C LEU A 45 -39.40 43.22 9.19
N VAL A 46 -38.46 42.39 8.67
CA VAL A 46 -37.21 42.06 9.37
C VAL A 46 -36.33 43.30 9.54
N ARG A 47 -36.22 44.18 8.54
CA ARG A 47 -35.52 45.47 8.66
C ARG A 47 -36.13 46.37 9.72
N LYS A 48 -37.42 46.39 9.89
CA LYS A 48 -38.12 47.12 10.98
C LYS A 48 -37.71 46.53 12.32
N TYR A 49 -37.79 45.18 12.48
CA TYR A 49 -37.39 44.53 13.73
C TYR A 49 -35.90 44.70 14.04
N ALA A 50 -35.06 44.75 13.04
CA ALA A 50 -33.62 45.00 13.23
C ALA A 50 -33.35 46.35 13.90
N ARG A 51 -34.12 47.40 13.52
CA ARG A 51 -34.03 48.71 14.15
C ARG A 51 -34.65 48.75 15.56
N GLU A 52 -35.80 48.05 15.75
CA GLU A 52 -36.49 48.03 17.06
C GLU A 52 -35.74 47.23 18.13
N MET A 53 -35.02 46.19 17.73
CA MET A 53 -34.37 45.24 18.63
C MET A 53 -32.84 45.36 18.63
N ASP A 54 -32.30 46.29 17.84
CA ASP A 54 -30.85 46.54 17.70
C ASP A 54 -30.06 45.28 17.31
N PHE A 55 -30.40 44.67 16.14
CA PHE A 55 -29.63 43.62 15.55
C PHE A 55 -29.28 43.91 14.08
N THR A 56 -28.26 43.21 13.54
CA THR A 56 -27.79 43.44 12.17
C THR A 56 -28.63 42.65 11.16
N TYR A 57 -29.26 43.37 10.23
CA TYR A 57 -29.81 42.79 9.00
C TYR A 57 -28.73 42.76 7.92
N GLU A 58 -28.43 41.60 7.33
CA GLU A 58 -27.39 41.50 6.29
C GLU A 58 -27.99 41.58 4.87
N TYR A 59 -28.86 40.62 4.51
CA TYR A 59 -29.54 40.60 3.20
C TYR A 59 -30.80 39.74 3.23
N ALA A 60 -31.58 39.78 2.11
CA ALA A 60 -32.63 38.83 1.84
C ALA A 60 -32.50 38.23 0.44
N ALA A 61 -32.93 36.97 0.31
CA ALA A 61 -33.11 36.23 -0.94
C ALA A 61 -34.52 35.64 -0.94
N GLY A 62 -35.43 36.26 -1.70
CA GLY A 62 -36.84 35.93 -1.64
C GLY A 62 -37.46 36.21 -0.26
N ASP A 63 -38.12 35.23 0.34
CA ASP A 63 -38.69 35.27 1.69
C ASP A 63 -37.75 34.81 2.79
N ILE A 64 -36.44 34.69 2.51
CA ILE A 64 -35.42 34.31 3.46
C ILE A 64 -34.50 35.48 3.73
N CYS A 65 -34.43 35.92 5.01
CA CYS A 65 -33.57 36.99 5.47
C CYS A 65 -32.42 36.45 6.31
N LYS A 66 -31.21 36.96 6.08
CA LYS A 66 -30.05 36.70 6.94
C LYS A 66 -29.81 37.88 7.91
N ILE A 67 -29.62 37.52 9.17
CA ILE A 67 -29.37 38.48 10.25
C ILE A 67 -28.24 38.01 11.15
N ARG A 68 -27.69 38.94 11.95
CA ARG A 68 -26.85 38.67 13.14
C ARG A 68 -27.50 39.27 14.37
N VAL A 69 -27.71 38.44 15.37
CA VAL A 69 -28.46 38.83 16.57
C VAL A 69 -27.82 38.23 17.83
N ALA A 70 -27.83 38.96 18.94
CA ALA A 70 -27.36 38.45 20.23
C ALA A 70 -28.29 37.31 20.71
N PHE A 71 -27.71 36.28 21.32
CA PHE A 71 -28.48 35.09 21.72
C PHE A 71 -29.67 35.42 22.61
N ARG A 72 -29.50 36.35 23.55
CA ARG A 72 -30.58 36.84 24.45
C ARG A 72 -31.79 37.41 23.73
N GLN A 73 -31.64 37.87 22.49
CA GLN A 73 -32.73 38.49 21.71
C GLN A 73 -33.52 37.47 20.89
N ILE A 74 -32.96 36.26 20.69
CA ILE A 74 -33.57 35.24 19.82
C ILE A 74 -34.96 34.79 20.29
N PRO A 75 -35.19 34.54 21.60
CA PRO A 75 -36.54 34.17 22.07
C PRO A 75 -37.60 35.22 21.77
N ALA A 76 -37.26 36.52 21.96
CA ALA A 76 -38.18 37.60 21.63
C ALA A 76 -38.40 37.76 20.11
N LEU A 77 -37.37 37.54 19.31
CA LEU A 77 -37.48 37.60 17.84
C LEU A 77 -38.37 36.52 17.29
N ILE A 78 -38.32 35.29 17.79
CA ILE A 78 -39.16 34.15 17.37
C ILE A 78 -40.65 34.45 17.59
N GLN A 79 -40.99 35.27 18.59
CA GLN A 79 -42.37 35.64 18.93
C GLN A 79 -42.92 36.81 18.08
N LYS A 80 -42.05 37.51 17.34
CA LYS A 80 -42.51 38.64 16.49
C LYS A 80 -43.46 38.17 15.38
N PRO A 81 -44.55 38.94 15.12
CA PRO A 81 -45.46 38.64 14.03
C PRO A 81 -44.76 38.62 12.68
N GLY A 82 -45.17 37.71 11.79
CA GLY A 82 -44.58 37.59 10.46
C GLY A 82 -43.24 36.91 10.39
N ILE A 83 -42.66 36.46 11.53
CA ILE A 83 -41.56 35.53 11.55
C ILE A 83 -42.12 34.09 11.49
N HIS A 84 -41.94 33.43 10.35
CA HIS A 84 -42.51 32.12 10.11
C HIS A 84 -41.59 30.96 10.55
N TYR A 85 -40.27 31.13 10.38
CA TYR A 85 -39.27 30.17 10.78
C TYR A 85 -37.92 30.81 11.04
N VAL A 86 -37.19 30.28 12.03
CA VAL A 86 -35.84 30.74 12.40
C VAL A 86 -34.91 29.55 12.38
N GLU A 87 -33.88 29.64 11.57
CA GLU A 87 -32.90 28.58 11.41
C GLU A 87 -31.52 29.00 11.89
N TYR A 88 -30.98 28.19 12.78
CA TYR A 88 -29.55 28.11 13.07
C TYR A 88 -29.08 26.70 12.76
N ASN A 89 -28.28 26.55 11.73
CA ASN A 89 -27.73 25.28 11.33
C ASN A 89 -26.27 25.49 10.89
N PRO A 90 -25.35 25.58 11.87
CA PRO A 90 -23.94 25.76 11.57
C PRO A 90 -23.45 24.52 10.83
N LYS A 91 -23.27 24.64 9.54
CA LYS A 91 -22.65 23.61 8.69
C LYS A 91 -21.16 23.85 8.72
N ASN A 92 -20.41 22.88 9.21
CA ASN A 92 -18.97 22.86 9.10
C ASN A 92 -18.63 22.48 7.64
N TYR A 93 -18.65 23.46 6.75
CA TYR A 93 -18.20 23.28 5.37
C TYR A 93 -16.68 23.04 5.41
N GLN A 94 -16.27 21.79 5.17
CA GLN A 94 -14.88 21.45 4.98
C GLN A 94 -14.59 21.50 3.48
N PRO A 95 -13.43 22.02 3.03
CA PRO A 95 -13.01 21.86 1.65
C PRO A 95 -12.96 20.36 1.32
N LEU A 96 -13.67 19.91 0.30
CA LEU A 96 -13.72 18.49 -0.10
C LEU A 96 -12.36 17.98 -0.63
N ALA A 97 -11.43 18.89 -0.89
CA ALA A 97 -10.09 18.60 -1.39
C ALA A 97 -9.17 17.86 -0.39
N ASP A 98 -9.39 18.03 0.92
CA ASP A 98 -8.50 17.52 1.97
C ASP A 98 -8.90 16.17 2.55
N THR A 99 -9.77 15.39 1.88
CA THR A 99 -10.26 14.12 2.41
C THR A 99 -9.12 13.13 2.72
N MET A 100 -8.07 13.13 1.90
CA MET A 100 -6.88 12.31 2.10
C MET A 100 -6.16 12.69 3.40
N LEU A 101 -5.93 13.99 3.65
CA LEU A 101 -5.29 14.49 4.87
C LEU A 101 -6.12 14.19 6.12
N VAL A 102 -7.44 14.27 6.02
CA VAL A 102 -8.36 14.02 7.14
C VAL A 102 -8.43 12.53 7.48
N ARG A 103 -8.62 11.66 6.46
CA ARG A 103 -8.77 10.21 6.69
C ARG A 103 -7.52 9.55 7.26
N ASN A 104 -6.34 10.02 6.87
CA ASN A 104 -5.08 9.52 7.41
C ASN A 104 -4.61 10.34 8.62
N LYS A 105 -5.46 11.19 9.19
CA LYS A 105 -5.20 12.06 10.36
C LYS A 105 -3.92 12.90 10.25
N ILE A 106 -3.62 13.36 9.04
CA ILE A 106 -2.42 14.17 8.72
C ILE A 106 -2.70 15.67 8.93
N LYS A 107 -3.93 16.12 8.70
CA LYS A 107 -4.28 17.54 8.79
C LYS A 107 -3.87 18.18 10.13
N PRO A 108 -4.09 17.55 11.29
CA PRO A 108 -3.64 18.08 12.58
C PRO A 108 -2.11 18.26 12.66
N VAL A 109 -1.33 17.38 12.01
CA VAL A 109 0.14 17.45 11.97
C VAL A 109 0.58 18.69 11.19
N LYS A 110 0.00 18.88 10.00
CA LYS A 110 0.30 20.05 9.15
C LYS A 110 -0.10 21.38 9.78
N GLN A 111 -1.05 21.36 10.71
CA GLN A 111 -1.51 22.53 11.46
C GLN A 111 -0.80 22.74 12.80
N GLY A 112 0.11 21.83 13.20
CA GLY A 112 0.79 21.91 14.49
C GLY A 112 -0.14 21.84 15.69
N MET A 113 -1.23 21.04 15.57
CA MET A 113 -2.20 20.91 16.66
C MET A 113 -1.58 20.20 17.87
N ALA A 114 -1.96 20.66 19.07
CA ALA A 114 -1.51 20.03 20.30
C ALA A 114 -1.76 18.49 20.30
N PRO A 115 -0.84 17.67 20.85
CA PRO A 115 0.34 18.06 21.66
C PRO A 115 1.64 18.30 20.84
N LEU A 116 1.56 18.48 19.51
CA LEU A 116 2.73 18.85 18.72
C LEU A 116 3.19 20.28 19.05
N SER A 117 4.50 20.49 19.05
CA SER A 117 5.10 21.80 19.35
C SER A 117 5.07 22.77 18.18
N GLN A 118 4.90 22.25 16.95
CA GLN A 118 4.86 23.03 15.70
C GLN A 118 4.17 22.24 14.58
N ALA A 119 3.91 22.91 13.47
CA ALA A 119 3.48 22.30 12.23
C ALA A 119 4.66 21.58 11.54
N TYR A 120 4.38 20.42 10.94
CA TYR A 120 5.35 19.64 10.15
C TYR A 120 4.82 19.48 8.73
N ASN A 121 5.63 19.85 7.74
CA ASN A 121 5.27 19.88 6.31
C ASN A 121 6.37 19.34 5.39
N GLY A 122 7.39 18.67 5.95
CA GLY A 122 8.52 18.11 5.22
C GLY A 122 9.66 19.10 5.00
N ASN A 123 9.72 20.19 5.77
CA ASN A 123 10.79 21.17 5.66
C ASN A 123 12.15 20.55 5.95
N GLY A 124 13.15 20.84 5.11
CA GLY A 124 14.50 20.27 5.23
C GLY A 124 14.63 18.80 4.74
N ILE A 125 13.55 18.11 4.40
CA ILE A 125 13.55 16.74 3.94
C ILE A 125 13.52 16.69 2.41
N LEU A 126 14.24 15.72 1.82
CA LEU A 126 14.18 15.42 0.39
C LEU A 126 13.14 14.34 0.12
N MET A 127 12.27 14.58 -0.86
CA MET A 127 11.33 13.61 -1.37
C MET A 127 11.89 13.03 -2.67
N GLY A 128 12.39 11.79 -2.62
CA GLY A 128 12.76 11.02 -3.79
C GLY A 128 11.54 10.40 -4.44
N ILE A 129 11.40 10.51 -5.75
CA ILE A 129 10.33 9.88 -6.52
C ILE A 129 10.96 8.97 -7.57
N ILE A 130 10.62 7.70 -7.52
CA ILE A 130 10.97 6.69 -8.55
C ILE A 130 9.69 6.29 -9.26
N ASP A 131 9.51 6.80 -10.49
CA ASP A 131 8.27 6.62 -11.24
C ASP A 131 8.47 6.92 -12.74
N SER A 132 7.41 7.23 -13.49
CA SER A 132 7.45 7.62 -14.91
C SER A 132 8.05 8.99 -15.16
N GLY A 133 8.26 9.79 -14.12
CA GLY A 133 8.81 11.14 -14.20
C GLY A 133 7.94 12.18 -13.49
N ILE A 134 7.94 13.41 -13.99
CA ILE A 134 7.18 14.52 -13.41
C ILE A 134 6.93 15.60 -14.48
N ASP A 135 5.74 16.19 -14.47
CA ASP A 135 5.53 17.48 -15.15
C ASP A 135 6.13 18.62 -14.33
N PHE A 136 7.38 18.94 -14.60
CA PHE A 136 8.12 20.00 -13.91
C PHE A 136 7.55 21.41 -14.12
N SER A 137 6.62 21.58 -15.07
CA SER A 137 5.95 22.85 -15.33
C SER A 137 4.79 23.12 -14.36
N HIS A 138 4.27 22.06 -13.71
CA HIS A 138 3.11 22.16 -12.82
C HIS A 138 3.38 23.11 -11.64
N PRO A 139 2.47 24.09 -11.37
CA PRO A 139 2.68 25.09 -10.32
C PRO A 139 2.96 24.51 -8.93
N ASP A 140 2.37 23.37 -8.58
CA ASP A 140 2.53 22.75 -7.27
C ASP A 140 3.95 22.20 -6.99
N PHE A 141 4.82 22.20 -8.00
CA PHE A 141 6.24 21.85 -7.85
C PHE A 141 7.16 23.08 -7.93
N LYS A 142 6.60 24.27 -7.80
CA LYS A 142 7.35 25.53 -7.81
C LYS A 142 7.29 26.23 -6.46
N ASN A 143 8.30 27.04 -6.18
CA ASN A 143 8.31 27.99 -5.10
C ASN A 143 7.42 29.20 -5.43
N SER A 144 7.06 30.01 -4.43
CA SER A 144 6.25 31.23 -4.60
C SER A 144 6.88 32.24 -5.55
N ASN A 145 8.20 32.21 -5.73
CA ASN A 145 8.94 33.04 -6.70
C ASN A 145 8.99 32.43 -8.10
N GLY A 146 8.30 31.32 -8.37
CA GLY A 146 8.24 30.64 -9.65
C GLY A 146 9.40 29.68 -9.95
N THR A 147 10.43 29.60 -9.11
CA THR A 147 11.54 28.64 -9.28
C THR A 147 11.08 27.23 -8.92
N THR A 148 11.71 26.21 -9.55
CA THR A 148 11.35 24.81 -9.28
C THR A 148 11.80 24.36 -7.90
N ARG A 149 11.03 23.44 -7.26
CA ARG A 149 11.41 22.65 -6.10
C ARG A 149 12.07 21.32 -6.46
N ILE A 150 12.18 21.00 -7.75
CA ILE A 150 12.86 19.81 -8.24
C ILE A 150 14.34 20.14 -8.35
N LEU A 151 15.15 19.57 -7.43
CA LEU A 151 16.59 19.81 -7.39
C LEU A 151 17.31 19.05 -8.50
N TYR A 152 16.89 17.80 -8.72
CA TYR A 152 17.42 16.93 -9.76
C TYR A 152 16.31 16.08 -10.38
N LEU A 153 16.39 15.88 -11.69
CA LEU A 153 15.57 14.93 -12.44
C LEU A 153 16.52 14.08 -13.30
N TRP A 154 16.57 12.77 -13.02
CA TRP A 154 17.28 11.80 -13.86
C TRP A 154 16.30 11.10 -14.78
N ASP A 155 16.36 11.43 -16.07
CA ASP A 155 15.53 10.84 -17.10
C ASP A 155 16.24 9.64 -17.73
N GLN A 156 15.85 8.43 -17.38
CA GLN A 156 16.38 7.19 -17.90
C GLN A 156 15.83 6.84 -19.29
N THR A 157 14.82 7.55 -19.79
CA THR A 157 14.26 7.32 -21.13
C THR A 157 15.13 7.91 -22.23
N VAL A 158 16.03 8.84 -21.90
CA VAL A 158 16.95 9.48 -22.83
C VAL A 158 18.18 8.58 -23.05
N PRO A 159 18.62 8.38 -24.30
CA PRO A 159 19.85 7.64 -24.58
C PRO A 159 21.08 8.22 -23.87
N THR A 160 22.08 7.39 -23.62
CA THR A 160 23.36 7.76 -23.01
C THR A 160 23.99 8.96 -23.72
N GLY A 161 24.50 9.91 -22.94
CA GLY A 161 25.12 11.12 -23.45
C GLY A 161 25.92 11.92 -22.43
N THR A 162 26.35 13.12 -22.79
CA THR A 162 27.28 13.99 -22.05
C THR A 162 26.77 14.37 -20.62
N TYR A 163 25.48 14.23 -20.37
CA TYR A 163 24.84 14.61 -19.09
C TYR A 163 24.30 13.42 -18.29
N SER A 164 24.83 12.22 -18.56
CA SER A 164 24.49 11.04 -17.78
C SER A 164 25.14 11.12 -16.39
N PRO A 165 24.41 10.82 -15.29
CA PRO A 165 24.97 10.93 -13.96
C PRO A 165 26.02 9.84 -13.71
N SER A 166 27.16 10.21 -13.10
CA SER A 166 28.15 9.25 -12.64
C SER A 166 27.69 8.59 -11.33
N PRO A 167 27.92 7.27 -11.13
CA PRO A 167 28.68 6.32 -11.97
C PRO A 167 27.82 5.58 -13.00
N PHE A 168 26.53 5.90 -13.15
CA PHE A 168 25.56 5.10 -13.92
C PHE A 168 25.80 5.18 -15.45
N ASN A 169 26.25 6.32 -15.94
CA ASN A 169 26.61 6.54 -17.34
C ASN A 169 25.49 6.29 -18.38
N TYR A 170 24.23 6.38 -17.98
CA TYR A 170 23.06 6.30 -18.88
C TYR A 170 21.99 7.32 -18.47
N GLY A 171 21.01 7.53 -19.36
CA GLY A 171 19.99 8.54 -19.15
C GLY A 171 20.56 9.97 -19.18
N LYS A 172 19.78 10.93 -18.74
CA LYS A 172 20.15 12.35 -18.68
C LYS A 172 19.73 12.98 -17.35
N GLU A 173 20.66 13.63 -16.68
CA GLU A 173 20.37 14.40 -15.47
C GLU A 173 20.02 15.85 -15.85
N TRP A 174 18.97 16.37 -15.23
CA TRP A 174 18.56 17.76 -15.27
C TRP A 174 18.66 18.35 -13.87
N THR A 175 19.32 19.47 -13.73
CA THR A 175 19.43 20.23 -12.47
C THR A 175 18.31 21.26 -12.37
N SER A 176 18.06 21.76 -11.16
CA SER A 176 17.10 22.86 -10.93
C SER A 176 17.42 24.11 -11.78
N ALA A 177 18.70 24.42 -11.96
CA ALA A 177 19.12 25.55 -12.82
C ALA A 177 18.68 25.35 -14.28
N GLN A 178 18.85 24.16 -14.83
CA GLN A 178 18.42 23.82 -16.19
C GLN A 178 16.90 23.80 -16.33
N ILE A 179 16.18 23.31 -15.33
CA ILE A 179 14.71 23.32 -15.29
C ILE A 179 14.20 24.78 -15.27
N ASN A 180 14.76 25.62 -14.41
CA ASN A 180 14.40 27.04 -14.32
C ASN A 180 14.74 27.82 -15.61
N ALA A 181 15.80 27.42 -16.33
CA ALA A 181 16.17 27.99 -17.63
C ALA A 181 15.34 27.41 -18.80
N SER A 182 14.33 26.56 -18.53
CA SER A 182 13.49 25.90 -19.52
C SER A 182 14.28 25.06 -20.56
N LEU A 183 15.40 24.47 -20.12
CA LEU A 183 16.24 23.59 -20.94
C LEU A 183 15.82 22.10 -20.79
N CYS A 184 15.04 21.76 -19.79
CA CYS A 184 14.56 20.39 -19.57
C CYS A 184 13.53 20.00 -20.64
N THR A 185 13.74 18.82 -21.24
CA THR A 185 12.88 18.27 -22.30
C THR A 185 12.12 17.01 -21.86
N HIS A 186 12.19 16.66 -20.59
CA HIS A 186 11.46 15.52 -20.04
C HIS A 186 9.95 15.67 -20.20
N SER A 187 9.24 14.57 -20.41
CA SER A 187 7.77 14.53 -20.45
C SER A 187 7.23 13.27 -19.78
N ASP A 188 6.30 13.45 -18.84
CA ASP A 188 5.59 12.37 -18.16
C ASP A 188 4.29 11.94 -18.89
N ALA A 189 3.99 12.56 -20.06
CA ALA A 189 2.79 12.27 -20.83
C ALA A 189 2.66 10.82 -21.33
N PRO A 190 3.73 10.10 -21.74
CA PRO A 190 3.63 8.72 -22.22
C PRO A 190 3.00 7.74 -21.22
N TYR A 191 3.09 8.03 -19.94
CA TYR A 191 2.54 7.21 -18.83
C TYR A 191 1.38 7.92 -18.12
N TRP A 192 0.61 8.72 -18.83
CA TRP A 192 -0.59 9.41 -18.32
C TRP A 192 -0.32 10.33 -17.12
N GLY A 193 0.92 10.78 -16.97
CA GLY A 193 1.32 11.64 -15.86
C GLY A 193 1.31 10.93 -14.51
N HIS A 194 1.57 9.62 -14.47
CA HIS A 194 1.51 8.81 -13.25
C HIS A 194 2.50 9.34 -12.20
N GLY A 195 3.76 9.58 -12.54
CA GLY A 195 4.75 10.13 -11.62
C GLY A 195 4.43 11.56 -11.17
N THR A 196 3.82 12.38 -12.05
CA THR A 196 3.29 13.70 -11.68
C THR A 196 2.21 13.59 -10.59
N HIS A 197 1.27 12.67 -10.76
CA HIS A 197 0.20 12.44 -9.79
C HIS A 197 0.75 11.97 -8.44
N VAL A 198 1.66 11.00 -8.45
CA VAL A 198 2.33 10.45 -7.27
C VAL A 198 3.15 11.54 -6.55
N SER A 199 3.91 12.34 -7.29
CA SER A 199 4.70 13.47 -6.75
C SER A 199 3.81 14.52 -6.07
N GLY A 200 2.65 14.80 -6.65
CA GLY A 200 1.67 15.72 -6.09
C GLY A 200 1.11 15.24 -4.76
N ILE A 201 0.78 13.94 -4.61
CA ILE A 201 0.35 13.36 -3.34
C ILE A 201 1.46 13.49 -2.28
N ALA A 202 2.69 13.13 -2.63
CA ALA A 202 3.80 13.16 -1.70
C ALA A 202 4.15 14.59 -1.26
N ALA A 203 4.28 15.53 -2.21
CA ALA A 203 4.93 16.83 -1.97
C ALA A 203 4.36 18.03 -2.75
N GLY A 204 3.21 17.94 -3.39
CA GLY A 204 2.55 19.10 -4.02
C GLY A 204 2.23 20.19 -2.99
N ASN A 205 2.46 21.46 -3.32
CA ASN A 205 2.27 22.56 -2.38
C ASN A 205 0.97 23.38 -2.60
N ALA A 206 0.06 22.86 -3.43
CA ALA A 206 -1.23 23.50 -3.76
C ALA A 206 -1.11 24.92 -4.38
N GLN A 207 0.03 25.31 -4.92
CA GLN A 207 0.23 26.65 -5.47
C GLN A 207 -0.63 26.92 -6.72
N ALA A 208 -1.07 25.85 -7.43
CA ALA A 208 -1.88 25.98 -8.63
C ALA A 208 -3.23 26.69 -8.37
N ASN A 209 -3.92 26.32 -7.28
CA ASN A 209 -5.26 26.86 -6.99
C ASN A 209 -5.64 26.84 -5.49
N GLY A 210 -4.70 26.57 -4.60
CA GLY A 210 -4.94 26.49 -3.14
C GLY A 210 -5.63 25.22 -2.66
N THR A 211 -5.75 24.19 -3.52
CA THR A 211 -6.41 22.92 -3.21
C THR A 211 -5.53 21.72 -3.53
N HIS A 212 -5.88 20.55 -3.00
CA HIS A 212 -5.15 19.29 -3.26
C HIS A 212 -3.67 19.31 -2.83
N GLU A 213 -3.41 19.92 -1.67
CA GLU A 213 -2.08 19.94 -1.07
C GLU A 213 -1.60 18.52 -0.74
N GLY A 214 -0.35 18.20 -1.10
CA GLY A 214 0.33 16.98 -0.75
C GLY A 214 0.74 16.93 0.73
N ILE A 215 1.27 15.81 1.14
CA ILE A 215 1.58 15.55 2.55
C ILE A 215 2.79 16.40 3.01
N ALA A 216 3.94 16.22 2.36
CA ALA A 216 5.21 16.91 2.66
C ALA A 216 5.41 18.12 1.73
N SER A 217 4.50 19.08 1.78
CA SER A 217 4.40 20.18 0.82
C SER A 217 5.57 21.16 0.83
N GLN A 218 6.46 21.08 1.82
CA GLN A 218 7.70 21.88 1.92
C GLN A 218 8.96 21.09 1.58
N SER A 219 8.85 19.82 1.21
CA SER A 219 10.00 19.02 0.75
C SER A 219 10.44 19.45 -0.64
N ASP A 220 11.76 19.46 -0.89
CA ASP A 220 12.31 19.50 -2.25
C ASP A 220 12.30 18.09 -2.85
N LEU A 221 12.29 18.04 -4.20
CA LEU A 221 12.14 16.77 -4.92
C LEU A 221 13.44 16.38 -5.63
N ILE A 222 13.71 15.05 -5.65
CA ILE A 222 14.67 14.40 -6.53
C ILE A 222 13.89 13.32 -7.27
N VAL A 223 13.81 13.41 -8.60
CA VAL A 223 12.95 12.54 -9.41
C VAL A 223 13.81 11.66 -10.32
N VAL A 224 13.47 10.38 -10.38
CA VAL A 224 14.01 9.44 -11.37
C VAL A 224 12.85 8.98 -12.26
N ALA A 225 12.92 9.34 -13.54
CA ALA A 225 11.99 8.88 -14.56
C ALA A 225 12.51 7.57 -15.15
N LEU A 226 11.85 6.46 -14.82
CA LEU A 226 12.22 5.13 -15.27
C LEU A 226 11.90 4.91 -16.75
N ASN A 227 12.70 4.08 -17.40
CA ASN A 227 12.41 3.59 -18.74
C ASN A 227 11.67 2.24 -18.68
N PHE A 228 10.34 2.24 -18.62
CA PHE A 228 9.51 1.04 -18.57
C PHE A 228 9.52 0.20 -19.87
N THR A 229 10.11 0.70 -20.95
CA THR A 229 10.26 -0.06 -22.21
C THR A 229 11.59 -0.79 -22.28
N SER A 230 12.50 -0.56 -21.32
CA SER A 230 13.81 -1.19 -21.26
C SER A 230 13.81 -2.38 -20.33
N ASN A 231 14.39 -3.50 -20.80
CA ASN A 231 14.63 -4.68 -19.96
C ASN A 231 15.88 -4.51 -19.05
N THR A 232 16.53 -3.34 -19.07
CA THR A 232 17.76 -3.06 -18.30
C THR A 232 17.53 -2.07 -17.18
N THR A 233 16.28 -1.68 -16.90
CA THR A 233 15.94 -0.78 -15.80
C THR A 233 16.19 -1.47 -14.47
N ILE A 234 16.99 -0.86 -13.59
CA ILE A 234 17.35 -1.34 -12.26
C ILE A 234 16.90 -0.30 -11.23
N ILE A 235 15.98 -0.68 -10.34
CA ILE A 235 15.44 0.22 -9.30
C ILE A 235 16.52 0.57 -8.28
N ALA A 236 17.44 -0.35 -7.98
CA ALA A 236 18.57 -0.08 -7.07
C ALA A 236 19.44 1.08 -7.54
N ASP A 237 19.63 1.28 -8.85
CA ASP A 237 20.35 2.44 -9.40
C ASP A 237 19.63 3.74 -9.06
N ALA A 238 18.30 3.77 -9.20
CA ALA A 238 17.49 4.94 -8.86
C ALA A 238 17.56 5.27 -7.36
N VAL A 239 17.50 4.25 -6.49
CA VAL A 239 17.64 4.39 -5.03
C VAL A 239 19.05 4.90 -4.68
N GLN A 240 20.10 4.30 -5.26
CA GLN A 240 21.48 4.72 -5.06
C GLN A 240 21.72 6.17 -5.52
N TYR A 241 21.16 6.53 -6.70
CA TYR A 241 21.24 7.90 -7.22
C TYR A 241 20.65 8.92 -6.25
N ILE A 242 19.40 8.69 -5.82
CA ILE A 242 18.69 9.61 -4.93
C ILE A 242 19.44 9.75 -3.59
N PHE A 243 19.89 8.65 -2.98
CA PHE A 243 20.64 8.72 -1.73
C PHE A 243 22.02 9.37 -1.91
N THR A 244 22.67 9.21 -3.06
CA THR A 244 23.91 9.92 -3.37
C THR A 244 23.69 11.42 -3.42
N LYS A 245 22.62 11.89 -4.08
CA LYS A 245 22.26 13.32 -4.10
C LYS A 245 21.88 13.84 -2.70
N ALA A 246 21.13 13.04 -1.93
CA ALA A 246 20.77 13.38 -0.56
C ALA A 246 22.01 13.57 0.33
N ASN A 247 23.01 12.70 0.19
CA ASN A 247 24.28 12.81 0.90
C ASN A 247 25.06 14.07 0.49
N GLN A 248 25.12 14.37 -0.82
CA GLN A 248 25.78 15.59 -1.32
C GLN A 248 25.13 16.87 -0.76
N LEU A 249 23.80 16.83 -0.52
CA LEU A 249 23.05 17.92 0.06
C LEU A 249 23.02 17.89 1.60
N ASN A 250 23.58 16.84 2.22
CA ASN A 250 23.57 16.59 3.66
C ASN A 250 22.15 16.70 4.28
N ARG A 251 21.16 16.05 3.64
CA ARG A 251 19.74 16.10 4.04
C ARG A 251 19.15 14.70 4.15
N PRO A 252 18.26 14.44 5.13
CA PRO A 252 17.45 13.23 5.18
C PRO A 252 16.59 13.08 3.93
N CYS A 253 16.30 11.84 3.55
CA CYS A 253 15.57 11.54 2.33
C CYS A 253 14.57 10.40 2.52
N VAL A 254 13.33 10.63 2.07
CA VAL A 254 12.31 9.59 1.91
C VAL A 254 12.13 9.36 0.42
N ILE A 255 12.22 8.10 -0.01
CA ILE A 255 11.92 7.70 -1.39
C ILE A 255 10.53 7.08 -1.43
N ASN A 256 9.70 7.53 -2.38
CA ASN A 256 8.50 6.84 -2.80
C ASN A 256 8.75 6.12 -4.12
N ALA A 257 8.50 4.80 -4.17
CA ALA A 257 8.56 3.98 -5.38
C ALA A 257 7.18 3.36 -5.63
N SER A 258 6.38 4.01 -6.48
CA SER A 258 5.04 3.52 -6.86
C SER A 258 5.08 2.59 -8.07
N VAL A 259 6.11 1.76 -8.15
CA VAL A 259 6.44 0.83 -9.24
C VAL A 259 6.76 -0.56 -8.70
N GLY A 260 6.64 -1.58 -9.51
CA GLY A 260 6.99 -2.95 -9.14
C GLY A 260 6.72 -3.93 -10.26
N ASP A 261 7.30 -5.13 -10.14
CA ASP A 261 7.12 -6.26 -11.04
C ASP A 261 6.43 -7.40 -10.30
N TYR A 262 5.65 -8.19 -11.01
CA TYR A 262 5.01 -9.39 -10.49
C TYR A 262 5.79 -10.67 -10.80
N TYR A 263 6.89 -10.56 -11.51
CA TYR A 263 7.79 -11.69 -11.80
C TYR A 263 8.89 -11.76 -10.73
N GLY A 264 9.07 -12.93 -10.12
CA GLY A 264 10.10 -13.16 -9.11
C GLY A 264 9.61 -14.01 -7.94
N SER A 265 10.48 -14.15 -6.93
CA SER A 265 10.27 -15.06 -5.80
C SER A 265 9.35 -14.56 -4.70
N HIS A 266 8.89 -13.32 -4.75
CA HIS A 266 8.03 -12.66 -3.74
C HIS A 266 8.54 -12.79 -2.29
N ASP A 267 9.86 -12.69 -2.09
CA ASP A 267 10.50 -12.87 -0.78
C ASP A 267 11.71 -11.93 -0.53
N ALA A 268 11.99 -11.03 -1.47
CA ALA A 268 13.14 -10.11 -1.44
C ALA A 268 14.50 -10.82 -1.30
N THR A 269 14.67 -12.01 -1.90
CA THR A 269 15.96 -12.73 -1.94
C THR A 269 16.76 -12.45 -3.21
N ASP A 270 16.22 -11.66 -4.14
CA ASP A 270 16.96 -11.18 -5.30
C ASP A 270 18.03 -10.14 -4.89
N LEU A 271 19.10 -10.02 -5.70
CA LEU A 271 20.21 -9.14 -5.39
C LEU A 271 19.85 -7.65 -5.46
N GLU A 272 18.85 -7.28 -6.26
CA GLU A 272 18.37 -5.89 -6.32
C GLU A 272 17.72 -5.48 -4.99
N ALA A 273 16.83 -6.32 -4.46
CA ALA A 273 16.22 -6.10 -3.14
C ALA A 273 17.28 -6.04 -2.04
N LYS A 274 18.30 -6.92 -2.08
CA LYS A 274 19.40 -6.90 -1.11
C LYS A 274 20.27 -5.66 -1.23
N THR A 275 20.50 -5.16 -2.43
CA THR A 275 21.20 -3.89 -2.66
C THR A 275 20.43 -2.73 -2.01
N ILE A 276 19.12 -2.67 -2.21
CA ILE A 276 18.24 -1.66 -1.62
C ILE A 276 18.27 -1.75 -0.08
N GLU A 277 18.21 -2.95 0.49
CA GLU A 277 18.33 -3.16 1.94
C GLU A 277 19.63 -2.59 2.48
N ASN A 278 20.76 -2.89 1.83
CA ASN A 278 22.08 -2.38 2.21
C ASN A 278 22.14 -0.85 2.14
N LEU A 279 21.53 -0.25 1.10
CA LEU A 279 21.48 1.21 0.94
C LEU A 279 20.67 1.88 2.05
N LEU A 280 19.56 1.28 2.48
CA LEU A 280 18.74 1.77 3.60
C LEU A 280 19.47 1.68 4.93
N GLN A 281 20.20 0.58 5.16
CA GLN A 281 20.92 0.32 6.41
C GLN A 281 22.22 1.12 6.53
N ALA A 282 22.76 1.64 5.43
CA ALA A 282 24.07 2.28 5.40
C ALA A 282 24.17 3.52 6.30
N GLN A 283 23.07 4.25 6.50
CA GLN A 283 23.03 5.42 7.41
C GLN A 283 21.59 5.79 7.80
N PRO A 284 21.41 6.50 8.94
CA PRO A 284 20.10 7.04 9.34
C PRO A 284 19.59 8.14 8.37
N GLY A 285 18.34 8.53 8.53
CA GLY A 285 17.70 9.55 7.68
C GLY A 285 17.33 9.05 6.28
N ARG A 286 17.36 7.75 6.01
CA ARG A 286 16.96 7.12 4.75
C ARG A 286 15.73 6.27 4.94
N VAL A 287 14.71 6.44 4.10
CA VAL A 287 13.48 5.63 4.11
C VAL A 287 13.06 5.32 2.67
N LEU A 288 12.56 4.11 2.43
CA LEU A 288 11.90 3.73 1.18
C LEU A 288 10.49 3.23 1.48
N VAL A 289 9.54 3.78 0.76
CA VAL A 289 8.13 3.40 0.79
C VAL A 289 7.74 2.89 -0.60
N GLY A 290 7.11 1.72 -0.65
CA GLY A 290 6.71 1.09 -1.91
C GLY A 290 5.23 0.71 -1.95
N ALA A 291 4.64 0.74 -3.13
CA ALA A 291 3.29 0.29 -3.38
C ALA A 291 3.20 -1.25 -3.28
N ALA A 292 2.16 -1.77 -2.64
CA ALA A 292 1.97 -3.22 -2.51
C ALA A 292 1.64 -3.94 -3.83
N GLY A 293 1.11 -3.20 -4.81
CA GLY A 293 0.63 -3.74 -6.08
C GLY A 293 -0.89 -3.70 -6.20
N ASN A 294 -1.39 -3.94 -7.41
CA ASN A 294 -2.80 -3.77 -7.76
C ASN A 294 -3.45 -5.06 -8.27
N ALA A 295 -3.00 -6.23 -7.79
CA ALA A 295 -3.47 -7.54 -8.21
C ALA A 295 -4.30 -8.27 -7.13
N GLY A 296 -4.81 -7.58 -6.12
CA GLY A 296 -5.55 -8.19 -5.01
C GLY A 296 -6.85 -8.91 -5.42
N ASN A 297 -7.42 -8.57 -6.55
CA ASN A 297 -8.60 -9.23 -7.13
C ASN A 297 -8.28 -10.21 -8.26
N ILE A 298 -7.00 -10.45 -8.53
CA ILE A 298 -6.53 -11.36 -9.58
C ILE A 298 -6.01 -12.64 -8.93
N LYS A 299 -6.53 -13.78 -9.37
CA LYS A 299 -6.08 -15.10 -8.91
C LYS A 299 -4.84 -15.50 -9.68
N TYR A 300 -3.70 -14.92 -9.39
CA TYR A 300 -2.46 -15.19 -10.11
C TYR A 300 -1.38 -15.92 -9.29
N HIS A 301 -1.68 -16.27 -8.03
CA HIS A 301 -0.82 -17.10 -7.19
C HIS A 301 -1.40 -18.51 -7.05
N CYS A 302 -0.53 -19.52 -7.03
CA CYS A 302 -0.89 -20.92 -6.81
C CYS A 302 0.19 -21.61 -5.97
N ARG A 303 -0.11 -21.91 -4.70
CA ARG A 303 0.73 -22.76 -3.86
C ARG A 303 0.37 -24.21 -4.06
N THR A 304 1.33 -25.03 -4.49
CA THR A 304 1.15 -26.45 -4.69
C THR A 304 1.97 -27.24 -3.67
N GLN A 305 1.30 -28.06 -2.89
CA GLN A 305 1.90 -29.04 -1.99
C GLN A 305 1.57 -30.44 -2.50
N VAL A 306 2.56 -31.33 -2.58
CA VAL A 306 2.44 -32.74 -2.95
C VAL A 306 3.05 -33.62 -1.85
N THR A 307 2.43 -34.79 -1.60
CA THR A 307 2.75 -35.63 -0.42
C THR A 307 3.11 -37.08 -0.80
N GLY A 308 3.23 -37.38 -2.09
CA GLY A 308 3.62 -38.70 -2.58
C GLY A 308 3.76 -38.74 -4.10
N ILE A 309 4.48 -39.74 -4.59
CA ILE A 309 4.68 -39.97 -6.04
C ILE A 309 3.39 -40.24 -6.80
N ASN A 310 2.39 -40.78 -6.10
CA ASN A 310 1.06 -41.07 -6.66
C ASN A 310 0.04 -39.96 -6.38
N ASP A 311 0.45 -38.91 -5.64
CA ASP A 311 -0.38 -37.74 -5.34
C ASP A 311 -0.06 -36.59 -6.31
N THR A 312 -0.60 -36.72 -7.54
CA THR A 312 -0.38 -35.71 -8.58
C THR A 312 -1.33 -34.55 -8.43
N SER A 313 -0.81 -33.35 -8.26
CA SER A 313 -1.55 -32.11 -8.30
C SER A 313 -1.30 -31.36 -9.60
N PHE A 314 -2.27 -30.58 -10.09
CA PHE A 314 -2.10 -29.82 -11.32
C PHE A 314 -2.87 -28.50 -11.30
N THR A 315 -2.44 -27.58 -12.17
CA THR A 315 -3.17 -26.37 -12.52
C THR A 315 -3.15 -26.15 -14.03
N TRP A 316 -4.17 -25.46 -14.56
CA TRP A 316 -4.23 -25.07 -15.97
C TRP A 316 -3.84 -23.61 -16.17
N LEU A 317 -3.19 -23.38 -17.31
CA LEU A 317 -2.90 -22.08 -17.88
C LEU A 317 -3.77 -21.89 -19.12
N LYS A 318 -4.39 -20.72 -19.24
CA LYS A 318 -5.12 -20.34 -20.46
C LYS A 318 -4.13 -20.08 -21.56
N SER A 319 -4.42 -20.56 -22.75
CA SER A 319 -3.64 -20.18 -23.91
C SER A 319 -3.98 -18.75 -24.33
N GLY A 320 -3.01 -17.84 -24.20
CA GLY A 320 -3.05 -16.49 -24.78
C GLY A 320 -2.51 -16.46 -26.22
N GLN A 321 -2.31 -15.28 -26.79
CA GLN A 321 -1.61 -15.14 -28.06
C GLN A 321 -0.09 -15.27 -27.84
N GLY A 322 0.58 -16.09 -28.66
CA GLY A 322 2.04 -16.26 -28.62
C GLY A 322 2.56 -17.23 -27.55
N ALA A 323 3.81 -17.03 -27.14
CA ALA A 323 4.41 -17.75 -26.04
C ALA A 323 3.98 -17.14 -24.71
N PHE A 324 3.85 -17.96 -23.69
CA PHE A 324 3.61 -17.48 -22.32
C PHE A 324 4.62 -18.09 -21.35
N ILE A 325 4.86 -17.38 -20.25
CA ILE A 325 5.88 -17.72 -19.27
C ILE A 325 5.22 -18.41 -18.08
N TYR A 326 5.85 -19.45 -17.56
CA TYR A 326 5.52 -20.06 -16.27
C TYR A 326 6.72 -19.95 -15.34
N LEU A 327 6.49 -19.38 -14.16
CA LEU A 327 7.49 -19.21 -13.11
C LEU A 327 7.10 -20.02 -11.87
N LEU A 328 8.04 -20.79 -11.35
CA LEU A 328 7.89 -21.56 -10.13
C LEU A 328 9.05 -21.26 -9.20
N HIS A 329 8.75 -20.99 -7.93
CA HIS A 329 9.74 -20.74 -6.89
C HIS A 329 9.53 -21.65 -5.69
N ALA A 330 10.61 -22.11 -5.10
CA ALA A 330 10.57 -22.94 -3.90
C ALA A 330 11.87 -22.82 -3.10
N ASP A 331 11.82 -23.10 -1.81
CA ASP A 331 13.04 -23.37 -1.06
C ASP A 331 13.65 -24.67 -1.55
N THR A 332 14.98 -24.70 -1.70
CA THR A 332 15.68 -25.89 -2.24
C THR A 332 15.38 -27.16 -1.42
N ALA A 333 15.17 -27.03 -0.11
CA ALA A 333 14.79 -28.17 0.75
C ALA A 333 13.41 -28.73 0.39
N GLN A 334 12.48 -27.89 -0.05
CA GLN A 334 11.12 -28.29 -0.40
C GLN A 334 11.00 -28.89 -1.81
N ILE A 335 11.83 -28.45 -2.75
CA ILE A 335 11.69 -28.84 -4.15
C ILE A 335 12.42 -30.15 -4.50
N LYS A 336 13.44 -30.57 -3.75
CA LYS A 336 14.33 -31.70 -4.10
C LYS A 336 13.61 -33.02 -4.34
N GLN A 337 12.47 -33.26 -3.72
CA GLN A 337 11.68 -34.46 -3.88
C GLN A 337 10.43 -34.27 -4.76
N VAL A 338 10.30 -33.10 -5.39
CA VAL A 338 9.21 -32.80 -6.32
C VAL A 338 9.64 -33.12 -7.74
N LYS A 339 8.74 -33.75 -8.48
CA LYS A 339 8.82 -33.90 -9.93
C LYS A 339 7.68 -33.09 -10.55
N TYR A 340 7.95 -32.47 -11.67
CA TYR A 340 6.96 -31.68 -12.42
C TYR A 340 6.90 -32.10 -13.89
N THR A 341 5.82 -31.78 -14.56
CA THR A 341 5.66 -32.04 -16.01
C THR A 341 4.71 -31.02 -16.63
N PHE A 342 4.75 -30.94 -17.94
CA PHE A 342 3.83 -30.16 -18.76
C PHE A 342 2.97 -31.07 -19.59
N GLY A 343 1.68 -30.80 -19.69
CA GLY A 343 0.71 -31.47 -20.50
C GLY A 343 -0.27 -30.52 -21.15
N CYS A 344 -1.19 -31.02 -21.91
CA CYS A 344 -2.17 -30.20 -22.62
C CYS A 344 -3.51 -30.93 -22.72
N ASN A 345 -4.60 -30.18 -22.56
CA ASN A 345 -5.98 -30.59 -22.71
C ASN A 345 -6.67 -29.80 -23.82
N ARG A 346 -7.68 -30.40 -24.45
CA ARG A 346 -8.63 -29.68 -25.31
C ARG A 346 -9.60 -28.85 -24.46
N PRO A 347 -10.37 -27.94 -25.07
CA PRO A 347 -11.40 -27.18 -24.35
C PRO A 347 -12.50 -28.06 -23.72
N ASN A 348 -12.69 -29.28 -24.21
CA ASN A 348 -13.58 -30.27 -23.62
C ASN A 348 -12.91 -31.13 -22.53
N TYR A 349 -11.73 -30.70 -22.07
CA TYR A 349 -10.88 -31.30 -21.01
C TYR A 349 -10.23 -32.64 -21.35
N SER A 350 -10.46 -33.21 -22.55
CA SER A 350 -9.77 -34.44 -22.95
C SER A 350 -8.25 -34.20 -23.08
N ASP A 351 -7.44 -35.15 -22.63
CA ASP A 351 -5.97 -35.08 -22.74
C ASP A 351 -5.56 -35.16 -24.22
N ILE A 352 -4.59 -34.32 -24.59
CA ILE A 352 -3.99 -34.33 -25.92
C ILE A 352 -2.61 -34.96 -25.87
N GLY A 353 -1.81 -34.59 -24.88
CA GLY A 353 -0.45 -35.06 -24.69
C GLY A 353 0.12 -34.66 -23.37
N ASN A 354 1.17 -35.34 -22.94
CA ASN A 354 1.87 -35.13 -21.71
C ASN A 354 3.33 -35.48 -21.86
N LEU A 355 4.22 -34.67 -21.27
CA LEU A 355 5.63 -35.05 -21.15
C LEU A 355 5.84 -36.01 -19.97
N SER A 356 6.99 -36.64 -19.89
CA SER A 356 7.39 -37.39 -18.71
C SER A 356 7.63 -36.47 -17.54
N PHE A 357 7.49 -36.99 -16.32
CA PHE A 357 7.84 -36.20 -15.13
C PHE A 357 9.34 -35.93 -15.04
N PHE A 358 9.71 -34.67 -14.97
CA PHE A 358 11.06 -34.19 -14.79
C PHE A 358 11.40 -34.13 -13.30
N PRO A 359 12.60 -34.55 -12.87
CA PRO A 359 13.09 -34.23 -11.53
C PRO A 359 13.35 -32.71 -11.43
N TRP A 360 13.30 -32.15 -10.21
CA TRP A 360 13.49 -30.73 -9.95
C TRP A 360 14.74 -30.14 -10.64
N ASN A 361 15.82 -30.92 -10.76
CA ASN A 361 17.11 -30.49 -11.32
C ASN A 361 17.27 -30.79 -12.81
N TYR A 362 16.20 -31.14 -13.52
CA TYR A 362 16.24 -31.51 -14.95
C TYR A 362 16.86 -30.43 -15.84
N ALA A 363 16.46 -29.18 -15.61
CA ALA A 363 16.93 -28.01 -16.36
C ALA A 363 17.90 -27.13 -15.51
N LEU A 364 18.48 -27.66 -14.44
CA LEU A 364 19.32 -26.89 -13.53
C LEU A 364 20.59 -26.39 -14.24
N ASN A 365 20.75 -25.07 -14.30
CA ASN A 365 21.84 -24.35 -14.95
C ASN A 365 22.02 -24.70 -16.43
N THR A 366 20.95 -25.16 -17.12
CA THR A 366 20.99 -25.52 -18.54
C THR A 366 19.66 -25.20 -19.20
N LEU A 367 19.69 -24.87 -20.49
CA LEU A 367 18.46 -24.69 -21.26
C LEU A 367 18.05 -26.05 -21.86
N LYS A 368 16.82 -26.47 -21.62
CA LYS A 368 16.18 -27.65 -22.22
C LYS A 368 15.06 -27.21 -23.13
N THR A 369 14.88 -27.97 -24.22
CA THR A 369 13.73 -27.80 -25.12
C THR A 369 13.01 -29.12 -25.24
N ASP A 370 11.76 -29.16 -24.81
CA ASP A 370 10.95 -30.38 -24.83
C ASP A 370 9.74 -30.17 -25.73
N THR A 371 9.53 -31.07 -26.67
CA THR A 371 8.43 -31.01 -27.63
C THR A 371 7.26 -31.86 -27.15
N LEU A 372 6.10 -31.23 -26.95
CA LEU A 372 4.87 -31.94 -26.64
C LEU A 372 4.19 -32.41 -27.93
N LYS A 373 3.80 -33.66 -27.95
CA LYS A 373 3.14 -34.32 -29.09
C LYS A 373 1.85 -35.00 -28.65
N ASN A 374 0.91 -35.13 -29.58
CA ASN A 374 -0.30 -35.92 -29.38
C ASN A 374 -0.06 -37.45 -29.66
N SER A 375 -1.11 -38.26 -29.52
CA SER A 375 -1.07 -39.71 -29.76
C SER A 375 -0.72 -40.08 -31.20
N ASN A 376 -0.92 -39.17 -32.16
CA ASN A 376 -0.57 -39.34 -33.55
C ASN A 376 0.88 -38.87 -33.87
N ASN A 377 1.69 -38.55 -32.85
CA ASN A 377 3.04 -37.99 -32.96
C ASN A 377 3.10 -36.58 -33.61
N GLU A 378 1.98 -35.89 -33.71
CA GLU A 378 1.93 -34.52 -34.20
C GLU A 378 2.30 -33.55 -33.08
N ARG A 379 3.08 -32.49 -33.39
CA ARG A 379 3.47 -31.49 -32.42
C ARG A 379 2.27 -30.63 -31.99
N ILE A 380 2.14 -30.42 -30.67
CA ILE A 380 1.15 -29.55 -30.07
C ILE A 380 1.80 -28.20 -29.69
N GLY A 381 3.07 -28.25 -29.36
CA GLY A 381 3.90 -27.13 -28.98
C GLY A 381 5.24 -27.58 -28.41
N TYR A 382 6.01 -26.67 -27.89
CA TYR A 382 7.27 -26.98 -27.21
C TYR A 382 7.50 -26.07 -26.02
N ILE A 383 8.29 -26.52 -25.06
CA ILE A 383 8.64 -25.79 -23.85
C ILE A 383 10.15 -25.57 -23.85
N LYS A 384 10.58 -24.32 -23.70
CA LYS A 384 11.96 -24.00 -23.35
C LYS A 384 12.01 -23.74 -21.86
N GLN A 385 12.85 -24.46 -21.13
CA GLN A 385 12.92 -24.34 -19.68
C GLN A 385 14.35 -24.31 -19.16
N THR A 386 14.56 -23.54 -18.14
CA THR A 386 15.80 -23.48 -17.37
C THR A 386 15.48 -23.31 -15.90
N SER A 387 16.37 -23.74 -15.02
CA SER A 387 16.22 -23.54 -13.59
C SER A 387 17.55 -23.17 -12.94
N SER A 388 17.47 -22.50 -11.80
CA SER A 388 18.62 -22.11 -11.01
C SER A 388 18.30 -22.15 -9.52
N VAL A 389 19.33 -22.04 -8.70
CA VAL A 389 19.19 -21.79 -7.26
C VAL A 389 19.96 -20.51 -6.95
N ASN A 390 19.28 -19.53 -6.39
CA ASN A 390 19.93 -18.26 -6.03
C ASN A 390 20.83 -18.41 -4.79
N SER A 391 21.59 -17.36 -4.45
CA SER A 391 22.53 -17.35 -3.31
C SER A 391 21.87 -17.52 -1.94
N TYR A 392 20.56 -17.44 -1.85
CA TYR A 392 19.76 -17.61 -0.64
C TYR A 392 19.03 -18.96 -0.59
N GLY A 393 19.34 -19.88 -1.52
CA GLY A 393 18.76 -21.23 -1.55
C GLY A 393 17.36 -21.30 -2.13
N VAL A 394 16.91 -20.29 -2.86
CA VAL A 394 15.61 -20.31 -3.56
C VAL A 394 15.80 -20.88 -4.95
N PHE A 395 15.09 -21.96 -5.23
CA PHE A 395 14.97 -22.56 -6.55
C PHE A 395 13.98 -21.76 -7.39
N GLU A 396 14.35 -21.51 -8.63
CA GLU A 396 13.50 -20.92 -9.65
C GLU A 396 13.48 -21.81 -10.89
N LEU A 397 12.29 -22.10 -11.41
CA LEU A 397 12.07 -22.65 -12.75
C LEU A 397 11.43 -21.56 -13.61
N TYR A 398 12.10 -21.25 -14.72
CA TYR A 398 11.59 -20.41 -15.79
C TYR A 398 11.27 -21.28 -17.00
N ALA A 399 10.03 -21.24 -17.46
CA ALA A 399 9.60 -21.98 -18.64
C ALA A 399 8.81 -21.08 -19.60
N GLU A 400 9.22 -21.07 -20.86
CA GLU A 400 8.47 -20.47 -21.98
C GLU A 400 7.73 -21.56 -22.72
N ILE A 401 6.41 -21.44 -22.82
CA ILE A 401 5.54 -22.40 -23.49
C ILE A 401 5.11 -21.82 -24.82
N TYR A 402 5.53 -22.47 -25.90
CA TYR A 402 5.21 -22.10 -27.29
C TYR A 402 4.15 -23.07 -27.81
N GLN A 403 2.98 -22.57 -28.12
CA GLN A 403 1.82 -23.38 -28.53
C GLN A 403 1.57 -23.30 -30.04
N ASP A 404 1.18 -24.43 -30.64
CA ASP A 404 0.82 -24.50 -32.05
C ASP A 404 -0.68 -24.17 -32.27
N SER A 405 -1.50 -24.07 -31.20
CA SER A 405 -2.91 -23.72 -31.23
C SER A 405 -3.34 -22.91 -29.99
N LEU A 406 -4.15 -21.87 -30.19
CA LEU A 406 -4.67 -21.01 -29.14
C LEU A 406 -5.81 -21.64 -28.30
N ASN A 407 -6.33 -22.78 -28.67
CA ASN A 407 -7.51 -23.39 -28.04
C ASN A 407 -7.16 -24.48 -27.04
N TYR A 408 -5.92 -24.54 -26.57
CA TYR A 408 -5.48 -25.55 -25.63
C TYR A 408 -5.43 -25.03 -24.20
N LEU A 409 -5.70 -25.91 -23.24
CA LEU A 409 -5.44 -25.70 -21.82
C LEU A 409 -4.10 -26.38 -21.50
N TRP A 410 -3.09 -25.57 -21.29
CA TRP A 410 -1.79 -26.06 -20.85
C TRP A 410 -1.84 -26.42 -19.37
N ARG A 411 -1.29 -27.56 -19.03
CA ARG A 411 -1.35 -28.12 -17.69
C ARG A 411 0.06 -28.25 -17.13
N VAL A 412 0.26 -27.71 -15.94
CA VAL A 412 1.46 -27.99 -15.13
C VAL A 412 1.06 -28.95 -14.02
N GLU A 413 1.78 -30.06 -13.93
CA GLU A 413 1.54 -31.11 -12.94
C GLU A 413 2.76 -31.32 -12.07
N ALA A 414 2.54 -31.70 -10.81
CA ALA A 414 3.60 -32.06 -9.88
C ALA A 414 3.21 -33.28 -9.05
N CYS A 415 4.23 -34.04 -8.66
CA CYS A 415 4.11 -35.16 -7.71
C CYS A 415 5.39 -35.24 -6.86
N GLY A 416 5.41 -36.13 -5.86
CA GLY A 416 6.54 -36.27 -4.95
C GLY A 416 6.23 -35.76 -3.55
N ASN A 417 7.24 -35.28 -2.83
CA ASN A 417 7.06 -34.75 -1.48
C ASN A 417 7.69 -33.36 -1.35
N GLY A 418 6.85 -32.33 -1.23
CA GLY A 418 7.33 -30.96 -1.12
C GLY A 418 6.30 -29.91 -1.49
N MET A 419 6.76 -28.68 -1.63
CA MET A 419 5.90 -27.51 -1.87
C MET A 419 6.63 -26.50 -2.75
N TYR A 420 5.85 -25.81 -3.59
CA TYR A 420 6.31 -24.68 -4.38
C TYR A 420 5.20 -23.65 -4.58
N ASP A 421 5.58 -22.46 -4.95
CA ASP A 421 4.70 -21.35 -5.33
C ASP A 421 4.91 -21.00 -6.80
N ALA A 422 3.83 -20.69 -7.49
CA ALA A 422 3.85 -20.21 -8.87
C ALA A 422 2.98 -18.96 -9.01
N TRP A 423 3.42 -18.03 -9.85
CA TRP A 423 2.68 -16.82 -10.19
C TRP A 423 2.50 -16.73 -11.70
N ASN A 424 1.24 -16.55 -12.12
CA ASN A 424 0.90 -16.41 -13.53
C ASN A 424 -0.49 -15.77 -13.70
N PHE A 425 -0.60 -14.75 -14.55
CA PHE A 425 -1.87 -14.11 -14.87
C PHE A 425 -2.79 -14.97 -15.74
N ASP A 426 -2.24 -16.01 -16.38
CA ASP A 426 -2.96 -16.90 -17.27
C ASP A 426 -3.54 -18.15 -16.58
N PHE A 427 -3.48 -18.24 -15.25
CA PHE A 427 -4.10 -19.35 -14.52
C PHE A 427 -5.61 -19.44 -14.81
N GLN A 428 -6.08 -20.65 -15.11
CA GLN A 428 -7.50 -20.94 -15.26
C GLN A 428 -8.17 -21.00 -13.89
N SER A 429 -8.96 -19.99 -13.54
CA SER A 429 -9.63 -19.87 -12.24
C SER A 429 -11.15 -19.81 -12.31
N SER A 430 -11.72 -19.85 -13.51
CA SER A 430 -13.17 -19.80 -13.78
C SER A 430 -13.54 -20.76 -14.89
N ASN A 431 -14.83 -21.07 -15.02
CA ASN A 431 -15.38 -22.00 -16.01
C ASN A 431 -14.66 -23.37 -15.95
N LEU A 432 -14.45 -23.87 -14.74
CA LEU A 432 -13.83 -25.17 -14.50
C LEU A 432 -14.86 -26.29 -14.60
N PRO A 433 -14.47 -27.50 -15.09
CA PRO A 433 -15.35 -28.64 -15.10
C PRO A 433 -15.65 -29.15 -13.69
N SER A 434 -16.76 -29.83 -13.54
CA SER A 434 -17.01 -30.62 -12.33
C SER A 434 -16.16 -31.89 -12.34
N SER A 435 -16.02 -32.55 -11.18
CA SER A 435 -15.32 -33.83 -11.06
C SER A 435 -15.98 -34.95 -11.87
N SER A 436 -17.27 -34.83 -12.20
CA SER A 436 -17.97 -35.76 -13.09
C SER A 436 -17.63 -35.55 -14.57
N GLN A 437 -17.30 -34.33 -14.97
CA GLN A 437 -16.87 -34.02 -16.35
C GLN A 437 -15.36 -34.32 -16.57
N TYR A 438 -14.55 -34.10 -15.51
CA TYR A 438 -13.13 -34.42 -15.53
C TYR A 438 -12.71 -34.92 -14.16
N TRP A 439 -12.54 -36.21 -14.00
CA TRP A 439 -12.30 -36.86 -12.70
C TRP A 439 -11.06 -36.35 -11.97
N ARG A 440 -10.06 -35.83 -12.70
CA ARG A 440 -8.82 -35.27 -12.10
C ARG A 440 -9.03 -33.94 -11.36
N MET A 441 -10.22 -33.32 -11.46
CA MET A 441 -10.53 -32.06 -10.74
C MET A 441 -10.33 -32.13 -9.22
N GLN A 442 -10.40 -33.31 -8.63
CA GLN A 442 -10.08 -33.53 -7.22
C GLN A 442 -8.61 -33.17 -6.89
N LYS A 443 -7.73 -33.13 -7.88
CA LYS A 443 -6.31 -32.82 -7.77
C LYS A 443 -5.97 -31.41 -8.29
N TYR A 444 -6.96 -30.67 -8.74
CA TYR A 444 -6.77 -29.31 -9.26
C TYR A 444 -6.39 -28.36 -8.13
N LYS A 445 -5.31 -27.63 -8.33
CA LYS A 445 -4.91 -26.53 -7.43
C LYS A 445 -5.50 -25.23 -7.96
N MET A 446 -6.46 -24.70 -7.20
CA MET A 446 -7.12 -23.46 -7.54
C MET A 446 -6.16 -22.30 -7.25
N PRO A 447 -5.89 -21.43 -8.23
CA PRO A 447 -5.19 -20.18 -7.99
C PRO A 447 -5.99 -19.28 -7.03
N ASP A 448 -5.28 -18.50 -6.24
CA ASP A 448 -5.86 -17.62 -5.23
C ASP A 448 -5.40 -16.16 -5.36
N THR A 449 -5.89 -15.31 -4.47
CA THR A 449 -5.58 -13.88 -4.39
C THR A 449 -4.66 -13.54 -3.22
N THR A 450 -4.04 -14.54 -2.61
CA THR A 450 -3.03 -14.35 -1.55
C THR A 450 -1.63 -14.22 -2.14
N MET A 451 -0.68 -13.71 -1.38
CA MET A 451 0.72 -13.52 -1.83
C MET A 451 0.84 -12.72 -3.13
N THR A 452 -0.01 -11.71 -3.29
CA THR A 452 -0.09 -10.88 -4.49
C THR A 452 0.69 -9.57 -4.38
N ILE A 453 1.45 -9.38 -3.29
CA ILE A 453 2.42 -8.27 -3.18
C ILE A 453 3.38 -8.36 -4.37
N VAL A 454 3.66 -7.23 -5.04
CA VAL A 454 4.67 -7.21 -6.10
C VAL A 454 6.00 -7.77 -5.62
N SER A 455 6.72 -8.46 -6.48
CA SER A 455 7.99 -9.10 -6.16
C SER A 455 9.12 -8.07 -5.94
N GLY A 456 10.24 -8.52 -5.39
CA GLY A 456 11.42 -7.68 -5.16
C GLY A 456 11.38 -6.91 -3.84
N PHE A 457 11.83 -5.67 -3.85
CA PHE A 457 12.09 -4.88 -2.63
C PHE A 457 10.86 -4.62 -1.75
N GLN A 458 9.63 -4.62 -2.30
CA GLN A 458 8.41 -4.50 -1.50
C GLN A 458 8.20 -5.67 -0.53
N CYS A 459 8.78 -6.82 -0.83
CA CYS A 459 8.77 -7.99 0.05
C CYS A 459 9.81 -7.90 1.18
N SER A 460 10.68 -6.87 1.18
CA SER A 460 11.73 -6.68 2.19
C SER A 460 11.16 -6.25 3.56
N PRO A 461 11.72 -6.75 4.67
CA PRO A 461 11.39 -6.25 6.00
C PRO A 461 11.81 -4.78 6.22
N HIS A 462 12.77 -4.26 5.47
CA HIS A 462 13.31 -2.91 5.60
C HIS A 462 12.53 -1.83 4.83
N VAL A 463 11.70 -2.22 3.89
CA VAL A 463 10.85 -1.32 3.09
C VAL A 463 9.46 -1.22 3.72
N ILE A 464 8.86 -0.03 3.69
CA ILE A 464 7.47 0.18 4.10
C ILE A 464 6.57 -0.07 2.90
N THR A 465 5.80 -1.15 2.92
CA THR A 465 4.91 -1.55 1.82
C THR A 465 3.48 -1.20 2.15
N VAL A 466 2.80 -0.54 1.20
CA VAL A 466 1.54 0.15 1.45
C VAL A 466 0.39 -0.45 0.64
N GLY A 467 -0.63 -0.95 1.35
CA GLY A 467 -1.94 -1.29 0.79
C GLY A 467 -2.84 -0.06 0.62
N ASN A 468 -3.90 -0.16 -0.18
CA ASN A 468 -4.78 0.96 -0.40
C ASN A 468 -6.23 0.71 0.05
N TYR A 469 -6.84 1.73 0.67
CA TYR A 469 -8.27 1.77 0.95
C TYR A 469 -8.93 3.00 0.31
N ILE A 470 -10.26 2.93 0.18
CA ILE A 470 -11.06 3.92 -0.55
C ILE A 470 -11.13 5.24 0.23
N ASN A 471 -10.71 6.34 -0.41
CA ASN A 471 -10.69 7.68 0.17
C ASN A 471 -12.07 8.31 0.22
N LYS A 472 -12.74 8.46 -0.92
CA LYS A 472 -14.06 9.12 -1.04
C LYS A 472 -14.88 8.52 -2.18
N ALA A 473 -16.21 8.64 -2.08
CA ALA A 473 -17.15 8.20 -3.10
C ALA A 473 -17.75 9.35 -3.92
N THR A 474 -17.58 10.59 -3.48
CA THR A 474 -18.15 11.78 -4.15
C THR A 474 -17.12 12.88 -4.32
N TRP A 475 -17.22 13.65 -5.41
CA TRP A 475 -16.36 14.81 -5.70
C TRP A 475 -17.04 15.77 -6.67
N TYR A 476 -16.58 17.01 -6.72
CA TYR A 476 -16.96 17.95 -7.76
C TYR A 476 -15.91 17.93 -8.87
N ASP A 477 -16.37 17.80 -10.12
CA ASP A 477 -15.51 17.83 -11.30
C ASP A 477 -15.15 19.25 -11.76
N LYS A 478 -14.39 19.37 -12.85
CA LYS A 478 -13.95 20.68 -13.38
C LYS A 478 -15.10 21.61 -13.80
N ASN A 479 -16.28 21.05 -14.06
CA ASN A 479 -17.49 21.79 -14.45
C ASN A 479 -18.40 22.08 -13.22
N ASN A 480 -17.89 21.82 -11.99
CA ASN A 480 -18.63 21.94 -10.74
C ASN A 480 -19.86 21.03 -10.66
N VAL A 481 -19.82 19.87 -11.33
CA VAL A 481 -20.85 18.84 -11.27
C VAL A 481 -20.47 17.80 -10.23
N LEU A 482 -21.42 17.47 -9.32
CA LEU A 482 -21.20 16.42 -8.33
C LEU A 482 -21.16 15.04 -8.99
N GLN A 483 -20.04 14.37 -8.87
CA GLN A 483 -19.83 13.00 -9.31
C GLN A 483 -19.96 12.02 -8.14
N THR A 484 -20.46 10.81 -8.40
CA THR A 484 -20.62 9.76 -7.39
C THR A 484 -20.17 8.42 -7.95
N ALA A 485 -19.33 7.71 -7.19
CA ALA A 485 -18.93 6.34 -7.48
C ALA A 485 -19.59 5.36 -6.49
N ASN A 486 -19.99 4.18 -6.96
CA ASN A 486 -20.58 3.13 -6.11
C ASN A 486 -19.50 2.35 -5.37
N ILE A 487 -18.84 3.01 -4.42
CA ILE A 487 -17.77 2.47 -3.60
C ILE A 487 -17.91 2.96 -2.15
N THR A 488 -17.41 2.20 -1.20
CA THR A 488 -17.55 2.49 0.24
C THR A 488 -16.26 3.11 0.80
N PRO A 489 -16.25 4.41 1.15
CA PRO A 489 -15.09 5.04 1.75
C PRO A 489 -14.68 4.36 3.07
N GLY A 490 -13.39 4.08 3.19
CA GLY A 490 -12.82 3.34 4.32
C GLY A 490 -12.64 1.84 4.07
N ALA A 491 -13.41 1.22 3.16
CA ALA A 491 -13.20 -0.18 2.78
C ALA A 491 -11.87 -0.37 2.02
N ILE A 492 -11.29 -1.57 2.13
CA ILE A 492 -10.12 -1.93 1.30
C ILE A 492 -10.50 -1.82 -0.18
N SER A 493 -9.57 -1.33 -0.99
CA SER A 493 -9.78 -1.32 -2.45
C SER A 493 -9.61 -2.75 -2.98
N PRO A 494 -10.54 -3.27 -3.80
CA PRO A 494 -10.49 -4.66 -4.26
C PRO A 494 -9.19 -5.04 -4.98
N ASN A 495 -8.55 -4.07 -5.63
CA ASN A 495 -7.29 -4.29 -6.33
C ASN A 495 -6.05 -4.25 -5.41
N SER A 496 -6.17 -3.82 -4.14
CA SER A 496 -5.02 -3.78 -3.24
C SER A 496 -4.40 -5.16 -3.07
N SER A 497 -3.16 -5.34 -3.50
CA SER A 497 -2.44 -6.60 -3.34
C SER A 497 -2.32 -7.00 -1.87
N SER A 498 -2.41 -8.30 -1.61
CA SER A 498 -2.40 -8.88 -0.26
C SER A 498 -1.17 -9.76 -0.04
N GLY A 499 -0.73 -9.84 1.21
CA GLY A 499 0.31 -10.75 1.65
C GLY A 499 -0.20 -12.18 1.94
N PRO A 500 0.62 -12.92 2.68
CA PRO A 500 1.98 -12.58 3.10
C PRO A 500 2.97 -12.63 1.92
N THR A 501 4.27 -12.40 2.20
CA THR A 501 5.32 -12.80 1.23
C THR A 501 5.41 -14.32 1.15
N ARG A 502 6.15 -14.87 0.17
CA ARG A 502 6.36 -16.32 0.02
C ARG A 502 6.88 -16.98 1.30
N THR A 503 7.72 -16.29 2.04
CA THR A 503 8.32 -16.76 3.31
C THR A 503 7.46 -16.49 4.55
N GLY A 504 6.26 -15.95 4.38
CA GLY A 504 5.32 -15.71 5.47
C GLY A 504 5.47 -14.36 6.18
N LEU A 505 6.36 -13.45 5.71
CA LEU A 505 6.44 -12.11 6.27
C LEU A 505 5.12 -11.36 6.00
N LEU A 506 4.58 -10.74 7.05
CA LEU A 506 3.38 -9.92 6.93
C LEU A 506 3.64 -8.72 6.01
N LYS A 507 2.82 -8.61 4.97
CA LYS A 507 2.72 -7.48 4.05
C LYS A 507 1.25 -7.31 3.63
N PRO A 508 0.80 -6.09 3.27
CA PRO A 508 1.52 -4.83 3.41
C PRO A 508 1.83 -4.50 4.88
N ASP A 509 2.68 -3.50 5.13
CA ASP A 509 2.96 -3.05 6.51
C ASP A 509 1.83 -2.19 7.06
N VAL A 510 1.22 -1.36 6.23
CA VAL A 510 0.16 -0.39 6.58
C VAL A 510 -0.73 -0.15 5.37
N ALA A 511 -1.98 0.26 5.58
CA ALA A 511 -2.85 0.73 4.51
C ALA A 511 -3.10 2.24 4.62
N ALA A 512 -3.08 2.94 3.47
CA ALA A 512 -3.43 4.35 3.38
C ALA A 512 -4.50 4.60 2.32
N THR A 513 -5.05 5.81 2.25
CA THR A 513 -5.99 6.16 1.18
C THR A 513 -5.31 6.08 -0.18
N GLY A 514 -5.90 5.32 -1.10
CA GLY A 514 -5.30 5.08 -2.43
C GLY A 514 -6.33 4.98 -3.55
N ALA A 515 -7.63 5.08 -3.29
CA ALA A 515 -8.66 5.09 -4.33
C ALA A 515 -9.43 6.41 -4.31
N ASN A 516 -9.69 6.97 -5.49
CA ASN A 516 -10.30 8.30 -5.66
C ASN A 516 -9.49 9.42 -4.96
N ILE A 517 -8.22 9.48 -5.26
CA ILE A 517 -7.33 10.57 -4.86
C ILE A 517 -7.20 11.57 -6.01
N PHE A 518 -7.36 12.85 -5.71
CA PHE A 518 -7.07 13.92 -6.65
C PHE A 518 -5.68 14.50 -6.36
N SER A 519 -4.86 14.60 -7.39
CA SER A 519 -3.51 15.12 -7.31
C SER A 519 -3.07 15.76 -8.62
N CYS A 520 -1.85 16.30 -8.67
CA CYS A 520 -1.29 16.98 -9.82
C CYS A 520 -1.48 16.19 -11.13
N MET A 521 -1.93 16.87 -12.14
CA MET A 521 -2.11 16.35 -13.50
C MET A 521 -0.95 16.82 -14.38
N ALA A 522 -0.41 15.95 -15.22
CA ALA A 522 0.46 16.42 -16.28
C ALA A 522 -0.32 17.36 -17.21
N LEU A 523 0.01 18.65 -17.21
CA LEU A 523 -0.81 19.70 -17.83
C LEU A 523 -0.98 19.53 -19.35
N THR A 524 0.00 18.90 -19.99
CA THR A 524 -0.08 18.52 -21.40
C THR A 524 -1.20 17.52 -21.73
N LEU A 525 -1.68 16.80 -20.71
CA LEU A 525 -2.76 15.80 -20.84
C LEU A 525 -4.15 16.34 -20.47
N SER A 526 -4.29 17.63 -20.19
CA SER A 526 -5.54 18.23 -19.69
C SER A 526 -6.75 18.02 -20.60
N SER A 527 -6.55 17.86 -21.91
CA SER A 527 -7.58 17.55 -22.90
C SER A 527 -7.84 16.05 -23.07
N ALA A 528 -6.95 15.19 -22.60
CA ALA A 528 -7.05 13.73 -22.73
C ALA A 528 -7.91 13.09 -21.62
N PHE A 529 -8.05 13.76 -20.49
CA PHE A 529 -8.86 13.26 -19.39
C PHE A 529 -10.35 13.61 -19.52
N ASN A 530 -11.20 12.67 -19.12
CA ASN A 530 -12.62 12.96 -19.02
C ASN A 530 -12.87 14.11 -18.03
N PRO A 531 -13.71 15.11 -18.37
CA PRO A 531 -14.07 16.20 -17.47
C PRO A 531 -14.47 15.77 -16.05
N SER A 532 -15.18 14.65 -15.92
CA SER A 532 -15.59 14.09 -14.64
C SER A 532 -14.44 13.62 -13.74
N GLN A 533 -13.26 13.36 -14.31
CA GLN A 533 -12.06 12.92 -13.60
C GLN A 533 -11.12 14.09 -13.23
N VAL A 534 -11.37 15.28 -13.72
CA VAL A 534 -10.54 16.47 -13.47
C VAL A 534 -11.21 17.31 -12.36
N ALA A 535 -10.43 17.75 -11.37
CA ALA A 535 -10.92 18.61 -10.31
C ALA A 535 -11.20 20.04 -10.78
N LEU A 536 -11.99 20.75 -9.99
CA LEU A 536 -12.24 22.19 -10.20
C LEU A 536 -10.91 22.95 -10.28
N GLY A 537 -10.78 23.82 -11.26
CA GLY A 537 -9.54 24.58 -11.56
C GLY A 537 -8.65 23.94 -12.62
N GLY A 538 -8.81 22.63 -12.94
CA GLY A 538 -8.18 22.01 -14.11
C GLY A 538 -6.70 21.62 -13.94
N TYR A 539 -6.16 21.65 -12.73
CA TYR A 539 -4.75 21.29 -12.45
C TYR A 539 -4.58 19.89 -11.86
N HIS A 540 -5.64 19.29 -11.36
CA HIS A 540 -5.60 18.03 -10.62
C HIS A 540 -6.54 17.02 -11.25
N VAL A 541 -6.12 15.75 -11.25
CA VAL A 541 -6.86 14.62 -11.82
C VAL A 541 -7.06 13.52 -10.79
N GLN A 542 -8.15 12.78 -10.95
CA GLN A 542 -8.44 11.60 -10.16
C GLN A 542 -7.50 10.44 -10.52
N GLY A 543 -6.89 9.85 -9.50
CA GLY A 543 -6.08 8.64 -9.63
C GLY A 543 -6.40 7.63 -8.53
N GLY A 544 -5.74 6.48 -8.57
CA GLY A 544 -5.97 5.43 -7.58
C GLY A 544 -4.95 4.29 -7.65
N GLY A 545 -5.16 3.31 -6.77
CA GLY A 545 -4.29 2.16 -6.58
C GLY A 545 -3.32 2.32 -5.39
N THR A 546 -2.55 1.28 -5.14
CA THR A 546 -1.48 1.33 -4.12
C THR A 546 -0.41 2.34 -4.48
N SER A 547 -0.27 2.69 -5.75
CA SER A 547 0.58 3.78 -6.25
C SER A 547 0.19 5.15 -5.70
N ALA A 548 -1.10 5.39 -5.39
CA ALA A 548 -1.57 6.62 -4.76
C ALA A 548 -1.51 6.54 -3.22
N ALA A 549 -1.56 5.35 -2.62
CA ALA A 549 -1.46 5.15 -1.18
C ALA A 549 0.00 5.26 -0.67
N SER A 550 0.95 4.74 -1.42
CA SER A 550 2.38 4.77 -1.08
C SER A 550 2.90 6.19 -0.82
N PRO A 551 2.67 7.20 -1.69
CA PRO A 551 3.15 8.55 -1.47
C PRO A 551 2.48 9.25 -0.26
N VAL A 552 1.30 8.82 0.18
CA VAL A 552 0.70 9.31 1.44
C VAL A 552 1.58 8.89 2.63
N VAL A 553 2.01 7.63 2.66
CA VAL A 553 2.88 7.10 3.72
C VAL A 553 4.28 7.70 3.62
N ALA A 554 4.82 7.86 2.41
CA ALA A 554 6.10 8.52 2.18
C ALA A 554 6.11 9.97 2.69
N GLY A 555 5.02 10.70 2.45
CA GLY A 555 4.84 12.03 3.00
C GLY A 555 4.86 12.04 4.53
N VAL A 556 4.13 11.13 5.20
CA VAL A 556 4.15 11.03 6.67
C VAL A 556 5.54 10.63 7.20
N ALA A 557 6.25 9.75 6.49
CA ALA A 557 7.65 9.44 6.83
C ALA A 557 8.56 10.69 6.73
N ALA A 558 8.31 11.59 5.77
CA ALA A 558 9.02 12.85 5.66
C ALA A 558 8.69 13.83 6.82
N LEU A 559 7.42 13.90 7.23
CA LEU A 559 7.04 14.68 8.42
C LEU A 559 7.72 14.14 9.68
N TYR A 560 7.81 12.82 9.81
CA TYR A 560 8.50 12.17 10.93
C TYR A 560 10.01 12.46 10.92
N LEU A 561 10.68 12.41 9.76
CA LEU A 561 12.08 12.77 9.63
C LEU A 561 12.33 14.28 9.84
N GLU A 562 11.39 15.17 9.52
CA GLU A 562 11.48 16.58 9.89
C GLU A 562 11.57 16.75 11.41
N LYS A 563 10.81 15.93 12.17
CA LYS A 563 10.86 15.93 13.64
C LYS A 563 12.09 15.20 14.18
N TYR A 564 12.52 14.10 13.53
CA TYR A 564 13.61 13.23 13.96
C TYR A 564 14.58 12.94 12.80
N PRO A 565 15.43 13.91 12.41
CA PRO A 565 16.25 13.82 11.18
C PRO A 565 17.23 12.67 11.12
N THR A 566 17.61 12.11 12.26
CA THR A 566 18.56 10.98 12.39
C THR A 566 17.86 9.64 12.63
N ALA A 567 16.52 9.58 12.53
CA ALA A 567 15.81 8.32 12.68
C ALA A 567 16.19 7.35 11.57
N THR A 568 16.40 6.08 11.94
CA THR A 568 16.66 4.99 10.98
C THR A 568 15.36 4.60 10.27
N HIS A 569 15.49 3.93 9.10
CA HIS A 569 14.32 3.38 8.39
C HIS A 569 13.46 2.48 9.29
N THR A 570 14.09 1.71 10.19
CA THR A 570 13.38 0.84 11.13
C THR A 570 12.58 1.64 12.15
N GLN A 571 13.15 2.72 12.70
CA GLN A 571 12.45 3.60 13.64
C GLN A 571 11.24 4.28 12.97
N VAL A 572 11.40 4.78 11.75
CA VAL A 572 10.30 5.37 10.98
C VAL A 572 9.22 4.34 10.69
N LYS A 573 9.60 3.15 10.23
CA LYS A 573 8.67 2.04 9.98
C LYS A 573 7.91 1.66 11.26
N ASN A 574 8.62 1.48 12.37
CA ASN A 574 8.00 1.12 13.64
C ASN A 574 7.02 2.20 14.13
N ALA A 575 7.35 3.49 14.00
CA ALA A 575 6.45 4.57 14.35
C ALA A 575 5.15 4.54 13.52
N ILE A 576 5.27 4.26 12.21
CA ILE A 576 4.12 4.16 11.31
C ILE A 576 3.27 2.93 11.65
N THR A 577 3.88 1.76 11.89
CA THR A 577 3.14 0.50 12.09
C THR A 577 2.61 0.33 13.50
N ALA A 578 3.30 0.81 14.53
CA ALA A 578 2.87 0.68 15.91
C ALA A 578 1.73 1.65 16.27
N CYS A 579 1.62 2.78 15.57
CA CYS A 579 0.66 3.84 15.88
C CYS A 579 -0.41 4.00 14.79
N THR A 580 -0.85 2.89 14.19
CA THR A 580 -1.97 2.84 13.24
C THR A 580 -3.32 2.99 13.96
N PHE A 581 -4.39 3.20 13.21
CA PHE A 581 -5.75 3.07 13.73
C PHE A 581 -6.51 1.95 13.04
N THR A 582 -7.53 1.46 13.72
CA THR A 582 -8.47 0.44 13.22
C THR A 582 -9.90 0.98 13.23
N ASP A 583 -10.73 0.43 12.37
CA ASP A 583 -12.17 0.72 12.28
C ASP A 583 -12.95 -0.54 11.87
N ASN A 584 -14.24 -0.40 11.61
CA ASN A 584 -15.12 -1.52 11.22
C ASN A 584 -14.69 -2.24 9.93
N PHE A 585 -13.84 -1.64 9.09
CA PHE A 585 -13.36 -2.24 7.85
C PHE A 585 -12.05 -3.02 8.03
N THR A 586 -11.24 -2.68 9.03
CA THR A 586 -9.94 -3.30 9.21
C THR A 586 -10.03 -4.71 9.73
N GLY A 587 -11.09 -5.02 10.51
CA GLY A 587 -11.15 -6.26 11.27
C GLY A 587 -10.01 -6.35 12.31
N THR A 588 -9.67 -7.58 12.70
CA THR A 588 -8.52 -7.83 13.60
C THR A 588 -7.22 -7.57 12.84
N THR A 589 -6.35 -6.74 13.41
CA THR A 589 -5.02 -6.45 12.89
C THR A 589 -3.94 -7.01 13.84
N PRO A 590 -2.74 -7.37 13.33
CA PRO A 590 -2.32 -7.25 11.93
C PRO A 590 -2.96 -8.29 11.01
N ASN A 591 -3.17 -7.94 9.74
CA ASN A 591 -3.67 -8.86 8.71
C ASN A 591 -3.09 -8.55 7.32
N MET A 592 -3.33 -9.44 6.36
CA MET A 592 -2.72 -9.41 5.03
C MET A 592 -3.28 -8.34 4.08
N LEU A 593 -4.33 -7.61 4.46
CA LEU A 593 -4.96 -6.56 3.65
C LEU A 593 -4.58 -5.16 4.14
N PHE A 594 -4.65 -4.94 5.46
CA PHE A 594 -4.40 -3.65 6.09
C PHE A 594 -3.04 -3.58 6.79
N GLY A 595 -2.27 -4.67 6.83
CA GLY A 595 -1.06 -4.75 7.63
C GLY A 595 -1.36 -4.56 9.12
N TRP A 596 -0.64 -3.66 9.75
CA TRP A 596 -0.86 -3.30 11.17
C TRP A 596 -2.09 -2.40 11.38
N GLY A 597 -2.70 -1.90 10.30
CA GLY A 597 -3.89 -1.06 10.34
C GLY A 597 -3.85 0.05 9.30
N LYS A 598 -4.70 1.05 9.48
CA LYS A 598 -4.73 2.26 8.65
C LYS A 598 -3.74 3.31 9.17
N LEU A 599 -3.09 4.01 8.26
CA LEU A 599 -2.16 5.09 8.57
C LEU A 599 -2.80 6.15 9.48
N ASP A 600 -2.15 6.44 10.59
CA ASP A 600 -2.46 7.54 11.50
C ASP A 600 -1.30 8.55 11.51
N GLY A 601 -1.42 9.63 10.76
CA GLY A 601 -0.36 10.63 10.68
C GLY A 601 -0.09 11.29 12.05
N MET A 602 -1.13 11.64 12.82
CA MET A 602 -0.94 12.21 14.16
C MET A 602 -0.39 11.18 15.14
N GLY A 603 -0.92 9.93 15.11
CA GLY A 603 -0.42 8.83 15.90
C GLY A 603 1.07 8.58 15.64
N THR A 604 1.48 8.51 14.36
CA THR A 604 2.89 8.36 13.97
C THR A 604 3.78 9.46 14.55
N MET A 605 3.37 10.72 14.50
CA MET A 605 4.15 11.84 15.03
C MET A 605 4.26 11.84 16.54
N LEU A 606 3.32 11.24 17.25
CA LEU A 606 3.27 11.13 18.71
C LEU A 606 3.76 9.77 19.20
N CYS A 607 4.05 8.86 18.28
CA CYS A 607 4.51 7.52 18.62
C CYS A 607 5.80 7.61 19.44
N SER A 608 5.71 7.33 20.72
CA SER A 608 6.87 7.11 21.57
C SER A 608 7.45 5.71 21.25
N VAL A 609 8.06 5.58 20.08
CA VAL A 609 8.99 4.48 19.87
C VAL A 609 10.13 4.83 20.80
N SER A 610 10.23 4.09 21.92
CA SER A 610 11.34 4.27 22.85
C SER A 610 12.62 4.24 22.03
N SER A 611 13.48 5.25 22.22
CA SER A 611 14.80 5.34 21.61
C SER A 611 15.72 4.17 22.02
N ASP A 612 15.22 3.26 22.84
CA ASP A 612 15.82 2.00 23.27
C ASP A 612 15.54 0.80 22.34
N ILE A 613 15.12 1.03 21.09
CA ILE A 613 15.64 0.19 20.03
C ILE A 613 16.91 0.89 19.53
N SER A 614 17.92 0.98 20.43
CA SER A 614 19.29 0.80 20.00
C SER A 614 19.32 -0.41 19.09
N GLU A 615 20.18 -0.46 18.09
CA GLU A 615 20.81 -1.67 17.55
C GLU A 615 21.60 -2.44 18.65
N ASN A 616 21.06 -2.59 19.81
CA ASN A 616 21.07 -3.79 20.57
C ASN A 616 20.16 -4.71 19.75
N ALA A 617 20.69 -5.22 18.64
CA ALA A 617 20.37 -6.54 18.15
C ALA A 617 19.95 -7.29 19.39
N THR A 618 18.63 -7.65 19.50
CA THR A 618 18.03 -8.26 20.68
C THR A 618 19.11 -9.07 21.33
N MET A 619 19.36 -8.97 22.66
CA MET A 619 20.47 -9.70 23.29
C MET A 619 20.51 -11.14 22.81
N LEU A 620 19.36 -11.62 22.30
CA LEU A 620 19.14 -12.88 21.63
C LEU A 620 19.65 -12.95 20.18
N HIS A 621 20.11 -11.88 19.55
CA HIS A 621 20.59 -11.94 18.14
C HIS A 621 21.86 -12.79 18.01
N LYS A 622 22.71 -12.81 19.00
CA LYS A 622 23.94 -13.62 19.04
C LYS A 622 23.66 -15.08 19.43
N THR A 623 22.46 -15.40 19.89
CA THR A 623 22.10 -16.75 20.30
C THR A 623 22.11 -17.69 19.11
N LYS A 624 22.87 -18.77 19.23
CA LYS A 624 22.99 -19.86 18.26
C LYS A 624 22.29 -21.10 18.80
N VAL A 625 21.65 -21.86 17.93
CA VAL A 625 20.95 -23.12 18.24
C VAL A 625 21.43 -24.16 17.24
N TYR A 626 22.12 -25.19 17.73
CA TYR A 626 22.72 -26.22 16.87
C TYR A 626 23.02 -27.51 17.68
N PRO A 627 23.23 -28.67 17.02
CA PRO A 627 22.91 -28.92 15.61
C PRO A 627 21.39 -28.88 15.38
N ASN A 628 21.01 -28.61 14.16
CA ASN A 628 19.60 -28.62 13.80
C ASN A 628 19.47 -29.11 12.35
N PRO A 629 18.96 -30.31 12.10
CA PRO A 629 18.36 -31.26 13.06
C PRO A 629 19.34 -31.85 14.08
N PHE A 630 18.82 -32.41 15.21
CA PHE A 630 19.65 -33.04 16.26
C PHE A 630 19.10 -34.44 16.65
N ASP A 631 20.05 -35.31 17.02
CA ASP A 631 19.79 -36.71 17.38
C ASP A 631 20.11 -37.06 18.85
N ARG A 632 20.89 -36.21 19.53
CA ARG A 632 21.28 -36.38 20.93
C ARG A 632 21.01 -35.14 21.76
N GLU A 633 21.68 -34.04 21.42
CA GLU A 633 21.69 -32.80 22.20
C GLU A 633 21.55 -31.60 21.30
N LEU A 634 20.75 -30.62 21.72
CA LEU A 634 20.59 -29.33 21.12
C LEU A 634 21.28 -28.28 21.97
N TYR A 635 22.31 -27.65 21.44
CA TYR A 635 23.06 -26.61 22.15
C TYR A 635 22.46 -25.22 21.82
N ILE A 636 22.28 -24.44 22.87
CA ILE A 636 21.85 -23.05 22.79
C ILE A 636 22.95 -22.21 23.38
N GLU A 637 23.68 -21.46 22.54
CA GLU A 637 24.83 -20.67 22.95
C GLU A 637 24.60 -19.17 22.82
N ASN A 638 25.39 -18.42 23.55
CA ASN A 638 25.37 -16.96 23.58
C ASN A 638 24.02 -16.38 24.02
N LEU A 639 23.39 -17.03 24.99
CA LEU A 639 22.24 -16.46 25.69
C LEU A 639 22.67 -15.19 26.46
N PRO A 640 21.80 -14.16 26.55
CA PRO A 640 22.11 -12.93 27.28
C PRO A 640 22.32 -13.18 28.78
N GLU A 641 22.87 -12.20 29.48
CA GLU A 641 22.95 -12.21 30.96
C GLU A 641 21.55 -11.97 31.56
N GLY A 642 21.27 -12.53 32.71
CA GLY A 642 19.97 -12.43 33.38
C GLY A 642 19.08 -13.66 33.17
N GLU A 643 17.89 -13.65 33.75
CA GLU A 643 16.93 -14.74 33.67
C GLU A 643 16.33 -14.84 32.27
N LYS A 644 16.29 -16.05 31.71
CA LYS A 644 15.66 -16.40 30.44
C LYS A 644 14.68 -17.53 30.60
N THR A 645 13.62 -17.51 29.81
CA THR A 645 12.65 -18.61 29.69
C THR A 645 12.85 -19.30 28.34
N LEU A 646 13.06 -20.59 28.33
CA LEU A 646 13.10 -21.45 27.15
C LEU A 646 11.81 -22.27 27.09
N LEU A 647 11.06 -22.16 26.01
CA LEU A 647 9.81 -22.87 25.76
C LEU A 647 9.95 -23.69 24.49
N ILE A 648 9.49 -24.94 24.47
CA ILE A 648 9.36 -25.71 23.25
C ILE A 648 7.91 -26.08 23.04
N PHE A 649 7.41 -25.81 21.86
CA PHE A 649 6.07 -26.13 21.42
C PHE A 649 6.13 -27.18 20.29
N ASP A 650 5.19 -28.11 20.29
CA ASP A 650 4.95 -28.98 19.13
C ASP A 650 4.26 -28.19 17.99
N ILE A 651 4.10 -28.82 16.82
CA ILE A 651 3.46 -28.21 15.64
C ILE A 651 1.99 -27.82 15.85
N THR A 652 1.34 -28.32 16.91
CA THR A 652 -0.04 -27.98 17.27
C THR A 652 -0.12 -26.77 18.19
N GLY A 653 1.05 -26.27 18.66
CA GLY A 653 1.14 -25.14 19.60
C GLY A 653 1.05 -25.56 21.07
N ARG A 654 1.08 -26.87 21.37
CA ARG A 654 1.12 -27.38 22.73
C ARG A 654 2.53 -27.25 23.30
N GLU A 655 2.66 -26.68 24.51
CA GLU A 655 3.92 -26.58 25.22
C GLU A 655 4.40 -27.99 25.67
N ILE A 656 5.63 -28.33 25.27
CA ILE A 656 6.27 -29.63 25.60
C ILE A 656 7.38 -29.46 26.62
N TYR A 657 8.05 -28.30 26.62
CA TYR A 657 9.21 -28.04 27.48
C TYR A 657 9.19 -26.59 27.96
N HIS A 658 9.50 -26.40 29.25
CA HIS A 658 9.52 -25.09 29.88
C HIS A 658 10.62 -25.04 30.93
N ILE A 659 11.53 -24.10 30.82
CA ILE A 659 12.57 -23.87 31.81
C ILE A 659 12.93 -22.41 31.95
N HIS A 660 13.27 -22.00 33.16
CA HIS A 660 13.94 -20.74 33.45
C HIS A 660 15.41 -21.00 33.71
N THR A 661 16.29 -20.22 33.12
CA THR A 661 17.74 -20.38 33.27
C THR A 661 18.47 -19.03 33.33
N MET A 662 19.55 -19.00 34.10
CA MET A 662 20.51 -17.89 34.16
C MET A 662 21.77 -18.17 33.32
N GLU A 663 21.92 -19.39 32.80
CA GLU A 663 23.08 -19.85 32.08
C GLU A 663 23.27 -19.11 30.74
N LYS A 664 24.54 -18.89 30.34
CA LYS A 664 24.87 -18.32 29.02
C LYS A 664 24.80 -19.34 27.89
N ASN A 665 24.96 -20.62 28.23
CA ASN A 665 24.81 -21.74 27.30
C ASN A 665 23.91 -22.77 27.94
N TYR A 666 23.02 -23.34 27.17
CA TYR A 666 22.06 -24.31 27.65
C TYR A 666 21.97 -25.49 26.70
N GLU A 667 21.72 -26.68 27.24
CA GLU A 667 21.67 -27.92 26.50
C GLU A 667 20.31 -28.59 26.72
N ILE A 668 19.69 -29.05 25.65
CA ILE A 668 18.43 -29.78 25.66
C ILE A 668 18.69 -31.18 25.13
N CYS A 669 18.56 -32.19 25.99
CA CYS A 669 18.72 -33.58 25.60
C CYS A 669 17.55 -34.06 24.74
N LYS A 670 17.84 -34.85 23.70
CA LYS A 670 16.86 -35.48 22.79
C LYS A 670 15.83 -36.33 23.57
N SER A 671 16.21 -36.94 24.68
CA SER A 671 15.31 -37.76 25.53
C SER A 671 14.09 -36.98 26.06
N ALA A 672 14.15 -35.64 26.05
CA ALA A 672 13.03 -34.77 26.40
C ALA A 672 12.00 -34.58 25.30
N LEU A 673 12.31 -35.00 24.06
CA LEU A 673 11.49 -34.75 22.88
C LEU A 673 11.36 -36.03 22.03
N SER A 674 10.17 -36.30 21.50
CA SER A 674 9.97 -37.33 20.46
C SER A 674 10.58 -36.90 19.13
N ASP A 675 10.66 -37.82 18.15
CA ASP A 675 11.02 -37.46 16.78
C ASP A 675 9.95 -36.51 16.21
N GLY A 676 10.39 -35.37 15.69
CA GLY A 676 9.45 -34.40 15.15
C GLY A 676 10.01 -33.00 15.00
N LEU A 677 9.13 -32.11 14.58
CA LEU A 677 9.37 -30.69 14.39
C LEU A 677 8.81 -29.90 15.56
N TYR A 678 9.59 -28.93 16.06
CA TYR A 678 9.25 -28.12 17.21
C TYR A 678 9.61 -26.66 17.00
N LEU A 679 9.01 -25.78 17.80
CA LEU A 679 9.35 -24.38 17.92
C LEU A 679 9.99 -24.12 19.28
N LEU A 680 11.30 -23.83 19.30
CA LEU A 680 12.01 -23.35 20.50
C LEU A 680 11.85 -21.84 20.59
N GLN A 681 11.30 -21.36 21.66
CA GLN A 681 11.09 -19.97 21.95
C GLN A 681 11.97 -19.55 23.14
N ILE A 682 12.77 -18.52 22.96
CA ILE A 682 13.66 -17.96 23.98
C ILE A 682 13.13 -16.57 24.34
N ILE A 683 12.85 -16.35 25.62
CA ILE A 683 12.33 -15.08 26.16
C ILE A 683 13.33 -14.55 27.18
N HIS A 684 13.72 -13.28 27.03
CA HIS A 684 14.55 -12.55 27.98
C HIS A 684 13.96 -11.15 28.19
N GLY A 685 13.35 -10.92 29.33
CA GLY A 685 12.59 -9.71 29.61
C GLY A 685 11.42 -9.53 28.62
N ARG A 686 11.51 -8.50 27.76
CA ARG A 686 10.54 -8.26 26.67
C ARG A 686 10.97 -8.83 25.33
N ASP A 687 12.22 -9.29 25.23
CA ASP A 687 12.77 -9.85 24.00
C ASP A 687 12.36 -11.31 23.83
N LYS A 688 11.99 -11.66 22.61
CA LYS A 688 11.57 -13.01 22.25
C LYS A 688 12.17 -13.41 20.92
N LYS A 689 12.79 -14.60 20.85
CA LYS A 689 13.31 -15.19 19.61
C LYS A 689 12.81 -16.62 19.48
N THR A 690 12.38 -16.99 18.27
CA THR A 690 11.86 -18.33 17.98
C THR A 690 12.74 -19.01 16.95
N PHE A 691 13.08 -20.27 17.22
CA PHE A 691 13.85 -21.16 16.35
C PHE A 691 12.98 -22.35 15.99
N LYS A 692 12.99 -22.74 14.74
CA LYS A 692 12.45 -24.02 14.29
C LYS A 692 13.51 -25.08 14.52
N ILE A 693 13.23 -26.12 15.29
CA ILE A 693 14.15 -27.20 15.61
C ILE A 693 13.55 -28.54 15.20
N SER A 694 14.39 -29.48 14.79
CA SER A 694 13.98 -30.83 14.39
C SER A 694 14.77 -31.87 15.19
N ALA A 695 14.05 -32.74 15.90
CA ALA A 695 14.59 -33.87 16.62
C ALA A 695 14.35 -35.16 15.86
N TYR A 696 15.34 -36.08 15.76
CA TYR A 696 15.22 -37.38 15.07
C TYR A 696 16.09 -38.47 15.68
#